data_ec1c389b9d45cd4abd0720f115e929e2
#
_entry.id   ec1c389b9d45cd4abd0720f115e929e2
#
_cell.length_a   1.000
_cell.length_b   1.000
_cell.length_c   1.000
_cell.angle_alpha   90.00
_cell.angle_beta   90.00
_cell.angle_gamma   90.00
#
_symmetry.space_group_name_H-M   'P 1'
#
loop_
_entity.id
_entity.type
_entity.pdbx_description
1 polymer ?
#
loop_
_entity_poly.entity_id
_entity_poly.type
_entity_poly.pdbx_seq_one_letter_code
_entity_poly.pdbx_strand_id
1 'polypeptide(L)'
;MKAIRKFTVRAVLPEPLEALEELAGNLRWSWHEPTRQLFEHIAPDVWKSVGQDPVALLGAVPPSRLEELAGDHDYVTGVNSVRSELREYLEEPRWYQGLEGEKPESIAYFSPEFGIAAALPQYSGGLGILAGDHLKSASDLGVPLVGVGLFYRAGYFRQSISADGWQMESYPLLDPDGLPLSILRRADGSSVQVSLALPDDRTLHARVWQASVGRIRLLMLDTDIPENTDELRQVTDRLYGGGGEHRLLQELLLGIGGARAVKLWSALSGNPEPEVFHTNEGHAGFLGLERISSLIGEGLSFSEALQVARAGTVFTTHTPVAAGIDRFELDLVRRYFDTDLLPAVDVDDVLALGRESYEGGSPDVFNMAVMGLRLGQHANGVSKLHGEVSRRMFKGLWPGFDEADVPIDSITNGVHAPTWTDPALLQLARDKLGTTDTANADWASSDVSDQELWSARGRMRLQFVEDARRRVALAWSQQNTGAIPPAWMNTVFDPNVLTIGFARRVPTYKRLTLMLHDPERLRALLTHPEHPIQIVIAGKSHPADEEGKRLIQEIVKFAEDPELRTRIAFLPDYNIAMAQLMYPGTDVWLNNPLRPLEACGTSGMKAALNGVLNLSILDGWWPEYFDGQNGWAIPTADAAGDSAERDKLEAEALYDILEHQVVPGFYERNADGVPERWVKAIRHTLAGLSPELSADRMVREYVERRYRPAGRFERELSRDNYRSARDLAAWKERLHAAWPGVSVTHVESGGVSSVPQVGDELHLRAHVNLNSLAADDVTVEVVYGVSHNGDNLTDTQTQALEPAAAREQGTSPAGSTLFTGTVALHRAGGFGYTVRVVPRNALLASPAEMGLIAVAG
;
A
#
# COMPACT_ATOMS: atom_id res chain seq x y z
N MET A 1 -39.79 12.82 12.15
CA MET A 1 -40.45 11.52 12.40
C MET A 1 -39.36 10.42 12.39
N LYS A 2 -39.38 9.49 13.31
CA LYS A 2 -38.48 8.29 13.29
C LYS A 2 -39.26 7.13 12.65
N ALA A 3 -38.57 6.37 11.78
CA ALA A 3 -39.12 5.13 11.22
C ALA A 3 -39.32 4.10 12.34
N ILE A 4 -40.48 3.40 12.36
CA ILE A 4 -40.76 2.31 13.29
C ILE A 4 -39.97 1.06 12.85
N ARG A 5 -39.78 0.86 11.55
CA ARG A 5 -39.04 -0.24 10.95
C ARG A 5 -38.34 0.27 9.70
N LYS A 6 -37.08 -0.17 9.47
CA LYS A 6 -36.34 0.04 8.25
C LYS A 6 -36.13 -1.28 7.52
N PHE A 7 -36.25 -1.30 6.22
CA PHE A 7 -35.91 -2.41 5.36
C PHE A 7 -35.57 -1.87 3.96
N THR A 8 -34.66 -2.54 3.28
CA THR A 8 -34.26 -2.17 1.91
C THR A 8 -35.15 -2.92 0.92
N VAL A 9 -35.78 -2.19 0.01
CA VAL A 9 -36.57 -2.75 -1.10
C VAL A 9 -35.66 -2.90 -2.30
N ARG A 10 -35.51 -4.12 -2.81
CA ARG A 10 -34.71 -4.40 -4.00
C ARG A 10 -35.57 -4.29 -5.26
N ALA A 11 -34.96 -3.88 -6.36
CA ALA A 11 -35.63 -3.93 -7.68
C ALA A 11 -35.92 -5.37 -8.08
N VAL A 12 -37.05 -5.59 -8.72
CA VAL A 12 -37.38 -6.85 -9.38
C VAL A 12 -36.97 -6.73 -10.84
N LEU A 13 -36.01 -7.54 -11.26
CA LEU A 13 -35.54 -7.56 -12.64
C LEU A 13 -36.46 -8.46 -13.49
N PRO A 14 -36.84 -8.04 -14.72
CA PRO A 14 -37.45 -8.95 -15.69
C PRO A 14 -36.54 -10.12 -16.02
N GLU A 15 -37.08 -11.31 -16.26
CA GLU A 15 -36.33 -12.55 -16.56
C GLU A 15 -35.17 -12.37 -17.56
N PRO A 16 -35.31 -11.66 -18.71
CA PRO A 16 -34.21 -11.46 -19.64
C PRO A 16 -33.05 -10.63 -19.09
N LEU A 17 -33.24 -9.88 -17.99
CA LEU A 17 -32.26 -8.97 -17.37
C LEU A 17 -31.73 -9.46 -16.03
N GLU A 18 -32.09 -10.67 -15.56
CA GLU A 18 -31.62 -11.22 -14.27
C GLU A 18 -30.08 -11.24 -14.16
N ALA A 19 -29.38 -11.37 -15.29
CA ALA A 19 -27.92 -11.32 -15.33
C ALA A 19 -27.32 -10.01 -14.80
N LEU A 20 -28.07 -8.91 -14.80
CA LEU A 20 -27.62 -7.63 -14.23
C LEU A 20 -27.38 -7.72 -12.72
N GLU A 21 -28.08 -8.60 -12.00
CA GLU A 21 -27.83 -8.80 -10.56
C GLU A 21 -26.45 -9.42 -10.32
N GLU A 22 -26.06 -10.44 -11.11
CA GLU A 22 -24.73 -11.07 -11.05
C GLU A 22 -23.63 -10.05 -11.40
N LEU A 23 -23.85 -9.24 -12.44
CA LEU A 23 -22.91 -8.22 -12.87
C LEU A 23 -22.76 -7.07 -11.86
N ALA A 24 -23.85 -6.61 -11.24
CA ALA A 24 -23.82 -5.57 -10.21
C ALA A 24 -23.18 -6.05 -8.90
N GLY A 25 -23.36 -7.35 -8.57
CA GLY A 25 -22.79 -7.98 -7.37
C GLY A 25 -21.30 -8.26 -7.42
N ASN A 26 -20.68 -8.24 -8.59
CA ASN A 26 -19.23 -8.43 -8.73
C ASN A 26 -18.53 -7.11 -9.06
N LEU A 27 -17.74 -6.61 -8.12
CA LEU A 27 -17.03 -5.32 -8.22
C LEU A 27 -16.05 -5.22 -9.41
N ARG A 28 -15.84 -6.31 -10.20
CA ARG A 28 -15.11 -6.24 -11.48
C ARG A 28 -15.69 -5.16 -12.40
N TRP A 29 -16.99 -4.88 -12.34
CA TRP A 29 -17.59 -3.80 -13.11
C TRP A 29 -16.85 -2.46 -12.94
N SER A 30 -16.23 -2.22 -11.79
CA SER A 30 -15.55 -0.95 -11.52
C SER A 30 -14.30 -0.70 -12.38
N TRP A 31 -13.73 -1.74 -12.99
CA TRP A 31 -12.60 -1.65 -13.92
C TRP A 31 -12.84 -2.32 -15.28
N HIS A 32 -14.07 -2.83 -15.50
CA HIS A 32 -14.46 -3.45 -16.77
C HIS A 32 -15.40 -2.53 -17.56
N GLU A 33 -14.86 -1.86 -18.56
CA GLU A 33 -15.57 -0.85 -19.34
C GLU A 33 -16.88 -1.37 -19.97
N PRO A 34 -16.95 -2.56 -20.63
CA PRO A 34 -18.20 -3.07 -21.19
C PRO A 34 -19.31 -3.22 -20.16
N THR A 35 -19.00 -3.67 -18.93
CA THR A 35 -20.01 -3.77 -17.87
C THR A 35 -20.51 -2.39 -17.44
N ARG A 36 -19.63 -1.39 -17.33
CA ARG A 36 -20.04 -0.02 -16.98
C ARG A 36 -20.95 0.57 -18.05
N GLN A 37 -20.62 0.36 -19.33
CA GLN A 37 -21.43 0.84 -20.45
C GLN A 37 -22.84 0.23 -20.46
N LEU A 38 -23.00 -1.05 -20.09
CA LEU A 38 -24.34 -1.65 -19.94
C LEU A 38 -25.17 -0.93 -18.88
N PHE A 39 -24.60 -0.63 -17.71
CA PHE A 39 -25.31 0.08 -16.64
C PHE A 39 -25.60 1.53 -17.03
N GLU A 40 -24.65 2.23 -17.63
CA GLU A 40 -24.84 3.60 -18.11
C GLU A 40 -25.98 3.68 -19.15
N HIS A 41 -26.11 2.69 -20.03
CA HIS A 41 -27.17 2.64 -21.05
C HIS A 41 -28.57 2.55 -20.46
N ILE A 42 -28.74 1.96 -19.27
CA ILE A 42 -30.05 1.86 -18.62
C ILE A 42 -30.65 3.25 -18.42
N ALA A 43 -29.88 4.18 -17.84
CA ALA A 43 -30.32 5.54 -17.57
C ALA A 43 -29.08 6.45 -17.28
N PRO A 44 -28.48 7.09 -18.29
CA PRO A 44 -27.21 7.83 -18.15
C PRO A 44 -27.23 8.92 -17.07
N ASP A 45 -28.33 9.65 -16.95
CA ASP A 45 -28.46 10.72 -15.95
C ASP A 45 -28.59 10.16 -14.52
N VAL A 46 -29.32 9.06 -14.37
CA VAL A 46 -29.46 8.37 -13.07
C VAL A 46 -28.10 7.74 -12.69
N TRP A 47 -27.41 7.09 -13.65
CA TRP A 47 -26.08 6.53 -13.47
C TRP A 47 -25.09 7.54 -12.86
N LYS A 48 -25.05 8.75 -13.43
CA LYS A 48 -24.23 9.86 -12.91
C LYS A 48 -24.69 10.33 -11.52
N SER A 49 -26.01 10.41 -11.31
CA SER A 49 -26.56 10.93 -10.05
C SER A 49 -26.35 9.99 -8.86
N VAL A 50 -26.32 8.68 -9.09
CA VAL A 50 -26.05 7.65 -8.06
C VAL A 50 -24.55 7.35 -7.90
N GLY A 51 -23.67 8.14 -8.51
CA GLY A 51 -22.22 7.97 -8.36
C GLY A 51 -21.66 6.75 -9.10
N GLN A 52 -22.30 6.32 -10.20
CA GLN A 52 -21.90 5.16 -10.99
C GLN A 52 -21.96 3.84 -10.21
N ASP A 53 -22.92 3.72 -9.32
CA ASP A 53 -23.20 2.50 -8.52
C ASP A 53 -24.30 1.68 -9.20
N PRO A 54 -24.00 0.45 -9.69
CA PRO A 54 -25.00 -0.41 -10.35
C PRO A 54 -26.16 -0.80 -9.44
N VAL A 55 -25.90 -1.08 -8.18
CA VAL A 55 -26.93 -1.49 -7.22
C VAL A 55 -27.88 -0.33 -6.94
N ALA A 56 -27.32 0.85 -6.70
CA ALA A 56 -28.10 2.07 -6.52
C ALA A 56 -28.88 2.46 -7.80
N LEU A 57 -28.27 2.30 -9.00
CA LEU A 57 -28.94 2.54 -10.28
C LEU A 57 -30.18 1.65 -10.44
N LEU A 58 -30.02 0.33 -10.26
CA LEU A 58 -31.13 -0.61 -10.39
C LEU A 58 -32.27 -0.32 -9.41
N GLY A 59 -31.94 0.19 -8.21
CA GLY A 59 -32.94 0.62 -7.22
C GLY A 59 -33.63 1.95 -7.54
N ALA A 60 -33.01 2.80 -8.35
CA ALA A 60 -33.51 4.14 -8.67
C ALA A 60 -34.26 4.22 -10.02
N VAL A 61 -34.05 3.27 -10.91
CA VAL A 61 -34.68 3.25 -12.22
C VAL A 61 -36.12 2.76 -12.13
N PRO A 62 -37.09 3.41 -12.84
CA PRO A 62 -38.47 2.94 -12.87
C PRO A 62 -38.59 1.53 -13.47
N PRO A 63 -39.45 0.64 -12.94
CA PRO A 63 -39.67 -0.71 -13.48
C PRO A 63 -40.01 -0.73 -14.96
N SER A 64 -40.79 0.26 -15.45
CA SER A 64 -41.15 0.36 -16.88
C SER A 64 -39.93 0.50 -17.80
N ARG A 65 -38.84 1.13 -17.33
CA ARG A 65 -37.60 1.21 -18.13
C ARG A 65 -36.92 -0.13 -18.22
N LEU A 66 -36.91 -0.92 -17.16
CA LEU A 66 -36.37 -2.27 -17.16
C LEU A 66 -37.21 -3.21 -18.05
N GLU A 67 -38.55 -3.07 -18.07
CA GLU A 67 -39.44 -3.81 -18.95
C GLU A 67 -39.20 -3.44 -20.43
N GLU A 68 -38.99 -2.17 -20.72
CA GLU A 68 -38.64 -1.71 -22.08
C GLU A 68 -37.32 -2.37 -22.55
N LEU A 69 -36.27 -2.34 -21.73
CA LEU A 69 -34.96 -2.93 -22.03
C LEU A 69 -35.02 -4.47 -22.11
N ALA A 70 -35.90 -5.12 -21.37
CA ALA A 70 -36.14 -6.56 -21.49
C ALA A 70 -36.77 -6.95 -22.82
N GLY A 71 -37.45 -6.01 -23.51
CA GLY A 71 -37.95 -6.16 -24.89
C GLY A 71 -36.92 -5.81 -25.96
N ASP A 72 -35.80 -5.20 -25.60
CA ASP A 72 -34.71 -4.86 -26.53
C ASP A 72 -33.76 -6.05 -26.71
N HIS A 73 -33.84 -6.70 -27.89
CA HIS A 73 -33.05 -7.90 -28.21
C HIS A 73 -31.54 -7.62 -28.17
N ASP A 74 -31.09 -6.47 -28.66
CA ASP A 74 -29.67 -6.12 -28.74
C ASP A 74 -29.11 -5.86 -27.33
N TYR A 75 -29.85 -5.16 -26.46
CA TYR A 75 -29.48 -4.94 -25.10
C TYR A 75 -29.41 -6.26 -24.30
N VAL A 76 -30.42 -7.11 -24.36
CA VAL A 76 -30.45 -8.43 -23.71
C VAL A 76 -29.26 -9.30 -24.17
N THR A 77 -28.97 -9.29 -25.48
CA THR A 77 -27.81 -10.01 -26.02
C THR A 77 -26.51 -9.46 -25.44
N GLY A 78 -26.34 -8.14 -25.35
CA GLY A 78 -25.20 -7.48 -24.75
C GLY A 78 -25.01 -7.87 -23.25
N VAL A 79 -26.11 -7.87 -22.48
CA VAL A 79 -26.10 -8.28 -21.06
C VAL A 79 -25.61 -9.72 -20.91
N ASN A 80 -26.15 -10.65 -21.72
CA ASN A 80 -25.76 -12.06 -21.68
C ASN A 80 -24.33 -12.29 -22.14
N SER A 81 -23.82 -11.53 -23.12
CA SER A 81 -22.44 -11.58 -23.57
C SER A 81 -21.47 -11.18 -22.44
N VAL A 82 -21.72 -10.05 -21.78
CA VAL A 82 -20.89 -9.57 -20.68
C VAL A 82 -20.94 -10.49 -19.45
N ARG A 83 -22.10 -11.12 -19.19
CA ARG A 83 -22.19 -12.17 -18.16
C ARG A 83 -21.33 -13.39 -18.50
N SER A 84 -21.36 -13.84 -19.76
CA SER A 84 -20.54 -14.98 -20.21
C SER A 84 -19.06 -14.65 -20.06
N GLU A 85 -18.65 -13.45 -20.44
CA GLU A 85 -17.27 -12.97 -20.27
C GLU A 85 -16.86 -12.89 -18.77
N LEU A 86 -17.77 -12.46 -17.88
CA LEU A 86 -17.49 -12.50 -16.43
C LEU A 86 -17.25 -13.95 -15.97
N ARG A 87 -18.04 -14.90 -16.39
CA ARG A 87 -17.88 -16.31 -16.02
C ARG A 87 -16.60 -16.91 -16.56
N GLU A 88 -16.28 -16.66 -17.83
CA GLU A 88 -14.98 -17.03 -18.41
C GLU A 88 -13.83 -16.41 -17.60
N TYR A 89 -13.90 -15.10 -17.32
CA TYR A 89 -12.90 -14.44 -16.48
C TYR A 89 -12.71 -15.11 -15.11
N LEU A 90 -13.79 -15.58 -14.47
CA LEU A 90 -13.72 -16.22 -13.15
C LEU A 90 -13.13 -17.64 -13.19
N GLU A 91 -13.26 -18.36 -14.29
CA GLU A 91 -12.93 -19.79 -14.40
C GLU A 91 -11.61 -20.06 -15.14
N GLU A 92 -11.24 -19.23 -16.11
CA GLU A 92 -10.05 -19.46 -16.94
C GLU A 92 -8.75 -19.40 -16.13
N PRO A 93 -7.78 -20.30 -16.42
CA PRO A 93 -6.44 -20.17 -15.88
C PRO A 93 -5.79 -18.83 -16.24
N ARG A 94 -5.09 -18.24 -15.29
CA ARG A 94 -4.35 -16.98 -15.43
C ARG A 94 -2.85 -17.21 -15.19
N TRP A 95 -2.09 -16.14 -15.14
CA TRP A 95 -0.65 -16.19 -14.92
C TRP A 95 -0.25 -17.11 -13.75
N TYR A 96 -0.93 -17.00 -12.61
CA TYR A 96 -0.58 -17.78 -11.41
C TYR A 96 -0.72 -19.29 -11.62
N GLN A 97 -1.75 -19.75 -12.32
CA GLN A 97 -1.96 -21.16 -12.60
C GLN A 97 -0.87 -21.71 -13.51
N GLY A 98 -0.30 -20.90 -14.41
CA GLY A 98 0.80 -21.26 -15.31
C GLY A 98 2.18 -21.30 -14.63
N LEU A 99 2.32 -20.86 -13.37
CA LEU A 99 3.59 -20.91 -12.66
C LEU A 99 4.02 -22.35 -12.37
N GLU A 100 5.26 -22.68 -12.67
CA GLU A 100 5.88 -23.96 -12.34
C GLU A 100 6.39 -23.99 -10.89
N GLY A 101 6.51 -25.20 -10.32
CA GLY A 101 7.02 -25.41 -8.98
C GLY A 101 6.02 -25.14 -7.87
N GLU A 102 6.50 -25.18 -6.62
CA GLU A 102 5.66 -24.97 -5.43
C GLU A 102 5.18 -23.52 -5.31
N LYS A 103 3.90 -23.37 -5.02
CA LYS A 103 3.23 -22.10 -4.80
C LYS A 103 2.10 -22.27 -3.79
N PRO A 104 1.74 -21.24 -2.99
CA PRO A 104 0.62 -21.30 -2.07
C PRO A 104 -0.71 -21.63 -2.75
N GLU A 105 -1.51 -22.48 -2.11
CA GLU A 105 -2.88 -22.78 -2.57
C GLU A 105 -3.88 -21.72 -2.09
N SER A 106 -3.58 -21.02 -1.00
CA SER A 106 -4.40 -19.95 -0.46
C SER A 106 -3.55 -18.91 0.30
N ILE A 107 -3.88 -17.64 0.15
CA ILE A 107 -3.21 -16.50 0.76
C ILE A 107 -4.27 -15.59 1.39
N ALA A 108 -4.12 -15.23 2.67
CA ALA A 108 -4.97 -14.24 3.33
C ALA A 108 -4.27 -12.88 3.39
N TYR A 109 -4.93 -11.83 2.90
CA TYR A 109 -4.43 -10.46 2.87
C TYR A 109 -5.27 -9.58 3.80
N PHE A 110 -4.64 -9.12 4.89
CA PHE A 110 -5.29 -8.33 5.94
C PHE A 110 -4.96 -6.85 5.81
N SER A 111 -5.99 -6.02 5.77
CA SER A 111 -5.84 -4.57 5.76
C SER A 111 -6.98 -3.90 6.52
N PRO A 112 -6.73 -2.80 7.27
CA PRO A 112 -7.80 -2.07 7.94
C PRO A 112 -8.74 -1.36 6.95
N GLU A 113 -8.32 -1.13 5.71
CA GLU A 113 -9.08 -0.40 4.71
C GLU A 113 -8.88 -0.96 3.30
N PHE A 114 -9.93 -0.91 2.47
CA PHE A 114 -9.93 -1.35 1.07
C PHE A 114 -10.63 -0.35 0.16
N GLY A 115 -9.88 0.27 -0.74
CA GLY A 115 -10.39 1.21 -1.75
C GLY A 115 -10.65 0.53 -3.08
N ILE A 116 -11.79 -0.17 -3.21
CA ILE A 116 -12.14 -0.92 -4.42
C ILE A 116 -12.89 -0.04 -5.43
N ALA A 117 -13.99 0.56 -5.01
CA ALA A 117 -14.85 1.40 -5.83
C ALA A 117 -15.50 2.49 -4.98
N ALA A 118 -15.97 3.56 -5.62
CA ALA A 118 -16.70 4.62 -4.93
C ALA A 118 -17.99 4.12 -4.27
N ALA A 119 -18.62 3.08 -4.83
CA ALA A 119 -19.80 2.42 -4.28
C ALA A 119 -19.55 1.69 -2.94
N LEU A 120 -18.27 1.34 -2.62
CA LEU A 120 -17.89 0.69 -1.38
C LEU A 120 -16.83 1.54 -0.65
N PRO A 121 -17.21 2.62 0.06
CA PRO A 121 -16.29 3.60 0.63
C PRO A 121 -15.64 3.12 1.94
N GLN A 122 -14.86 2.03 1.91
CA GLN A 122 -14.19 1.41 3.04
C GLN A 122 -12.70 1.76 3.08
N TYR A 123 -12.35 3.01 2.80
CA TYR A 123 -10.97 3.50 2.77
C TYR A 123 -10.90 5.00 3.09
N SER A 124 -9.73 5.46 3.53
CA SER A 124 -9.44 6.88 3.78
C SER A 124 -8.35 7.43 2.87
N GLY A 125 -7.36 6.64 2.53
CA GLY A 125 -6.18 7.13 1.83
C GLY A 125 -5.40 6.08 1.04
N GLY A 126 -4.09 6.32 0.90
CA GLY A 126 -3.20 5.53 0.03
C GLY A 126 -3.12 4.05 0.39
N LEU A 127 -3.17 3.72 1.69
CA LEU A 127 -3.12 2.34 2.18
C LEU A 127 -4.30 1.52 1.62
N GLY A 128 -5.53 2.05 1.76
CA GLY A 128 -6.71 1.35 1.28
C GLY A 128 -6.80 1.27 -0.24
N ILE A 129 -6.37 2.31 -0.94
CA ILE A 129 -6.31 2.30 -2.41
C ILE A 129 -5.32 1.25 -2.90
N LEU A 130 -4.14 1.14 -2.26
CA LEU A 130 -3.17 0.11 -2.60
C LEU A 130 -3.73 -1.29 -2.32
N ALA A 131 -4.39 -1.51 -1.17
CA ALA A 131 -5.03 -2.78 -0.85
C ALA A 131 -6.08 -3.15 -1.92
N GLY A 132 -6.87 -2.18 -2.38
CA GLY A 132 -7.80 -2.35 -3.48
C GLY A 132 -7.13 -2.73 -4.80
N ASP A 133 -6.08 -2.01 -5.19
CA ASP A 133 -5.31 -2.28 -6.39
C ASP A 133 -4.61 -3.66 -6.33
N HIS A 134 -4.13 -4.06 -5.14
CA HIS A 134 -3.56 -5.39 -4.90
C HIS A 134 -4.60 -6.51 -5.13
N LEU A 135 -5.81 -6.37 -4.57
CA LEU A 135 -6.88 -7.36 -4.76
C LEU A 135 -7.30 -7.47 -6.24
N LYS A 136 -7.45 -6.34 -6.94
CA LYS A 136 -7.83 -6.32 -8.36
C LYS A 136 -6.77 -6.99 -9.22
N SER A 137 -5.50 -6.65 -9.03
CA SER A 137 -4.39 -7.27 -9.75
C SER A 137 -4.24 -8.76 -9.40
N ALA A 138 -4.39 -9.15 -8.12
CA ALA A 138 -4.42 -10.55 -7.73
C ALA A 138 -5.55 -11.32 -8.43
N SER A 139 -6.72 -10.68 -8.60
CA SER A 139 -7.85 -11.24 -9.35
C SER A 139 -7.49 -11.44 -10.83
N ASP A 140 -6.91 -10.42 -11.48
CA ASP A 140 -6.56 -10.48 -12.90
C ASP A 140 -5.45 -11.49 -13.18
N LEU A 141 -4.52 -11.66 -12.24
CA LEU A 141 -3.42 -12.64 -12.31
C LEU A 141 -3.81 -14.04 -11.84
N GLY A 142 -5.00 -14.23 -11.27
CA GLY A 142 -5.48 -15.52 -10.76
C GLY A 142 -4.80 -16.00 -9.47
N VAL A 143 -4.24 -15.09 -8.66
CA VAL A 143 -3.63 -15.41 -7.37
C VAL A 143 -4.72 -15.85 -6.38
N PRO A 144 -4.59 -16.99 -5.68
CA PRO A 144 -5.62 -17.53 -4.77
C PRO A 144 -5.62 -16.75 -3.44
N LEU A 145 -6.15 -15.54 -3.47
CA LEU A 145 -6.11 -14.61 -2.35
C LEU A 145 -7.51 -14.40 -1.77
N VAL A 146 -7.61 -14.24 -0.44
CA VAL A 146 -8.79 -13.77 0.29
C VAL A 146 -8.43 -12.49 1.04
N GLY A 147 -9.18 -11.41 0.82
CA GLY A 147 -9.02 -10.16 1.56
C GLY A 147 -9.79 -10.21 2.88
N VAL A 148 -9.24 -9.58 3.93
CA VAL A 148 -9.87 -9.49 5.25
C VAL A 148 -9.78 -8.07 5.77
N GLY A 149 -10.93 -7.49 6.16
CA GLY A 149 -11.03 -6.14 6.69
C GLY A 149 -12.19 -5.96 7.67
N LEU A 150 -12.46 -4.71 8.02
CA LEU A 150 -13.61 -4.32 8.83
C LEU A 150 -14.63 -3.60 7.95
N PHE A 151 -15.91 -3.76 8.25
CA PHE A 151 -16.98 -3.00 7.62
C PHE A 151 -17.33 -1.80 8.48
N TYR A 152 -16.87 -0.63 8.08
CA TYR A 152 -17.16 0.61 8.79
C TYR A 152 -18.51 1.20 8.35
N ARG A 153 -19.47 1.29 9.29
CA ARG A 153 -20.83 1.74 9.02
C ARG A 153 -20.93 3.17 8.48
N ALA A 154 -20.00 4.05 8.86
CA ALA A 154 -19.90 5.40 8.30
C ALA A 154 -18.74 5.56 7.31
N GLY A 155 -17.98 4.48 7.01
CA GLY A 155 -16.80 4.54 6.17
C GLY A 155 -15.77 5.54 6.69
N TYR A 156 -15.30 6.43 5.80
CA TYR A 156 -14.60 7.66 6.15
C TYR A 156 -15.56 8.85 5.97
N PHE A 157 -15.19 10.03 6.45
CA PHE A 157 -16.11 11.17 6.40
C PHE A 157 -16.31 11.73 4.97
N ARG A 158 -17.47 12.37 4.76
CA ARG A 158 -17.69 13.28 3.63
C ARG A 158 -17.26 14.67 4.02
N GLN A 159 -16.47 15.30 3.15
CA GLN A 159 -15.95 16.65 3.34
C GLN A 159 -16.86 17.67 2.69
N SER A 160 -17.15 18.75 3.40
CA SER A 160 -17.63 20.01 2.83
C SER A 160 -16.77 21.17 3.33
N ILE A 161 -16.87 22.30 2.69
CA ILE A 161 -16.14 23.52 3.07
C ILE A 161 -17.16 24.54 3.53
N SER A 162 -16.94 25.16 4.69
CA SER A 162 -17.76 26.24 5.22
C SER A 162 -17.55 27.57 4.46
N ALA A 163 -18.38 28.56 4.70
CA ALA A 163 -18.30 29.85 4.05
C ALA A 163 -17.01 30.65 4.36
N ASP A 164 -16.32 30.29 5.46
CA ASP A 164 -15.02 30.85 5.82
C ASP A 164 -13.83 29.96 5.38
N GLY A 165 -14.09 28.96 4.56
CA GLY A 165 -13.08 28.07 3.97
C GLY A 165 -12.66 26.89 4.85
N TRP A 166 -13.34 26.65 6.00
CA TRP A 166 -12.96 25.58 6.93
C TRP A 166 -13.54 24.23 6.53
N GLN A 167 -12.74 23.16 6.68
CA GLN A 167 -13.21 21.80 6.46
C GLN A 167 -14.26 21.38 7.50
N MET A 168 -15.38 20.86 7.01
CA MET A 168 -16.46 20.28 7.80
C MET A 168 -16.60 18.80 7.46
N GLU A 169 -16.86 17.97 8.47
CA GLU A 169 -17.03 16.52 8.32
C GLU A 169 -18.47 16.08 8.59
N SER A 170 -18.94 15.15 7.76
CA SER A 170 -20.20 14.45 7.99
C SER A 170 -20.01 12.94 7.82
N TYR A 171 -20.77 12.15 8.58
CA TYR A 171 -20.62 10.70 8.66
C TYR A 171 -21.95 10.01 8.30
N PRO A 172 -22.34 9.98 7.01
CA PRO A 172 -23.55 9.28 6.59
C PRO A 172 -23.41 7.79 6.82
N LEU A 173 -24.41 7.18 7.44
CA LEU A 173 -24.42 5.75 7.66
C LEU A 173 -24.72 5.00 6.36
N LEU A 174 -23.91 4.00 6.07
CA LEU A 174 -24.09 3.07 4.97
C LEU A 174 -25.15 2.02 5.36
N ASP A 175 -26.00 1.68 4.42
CA ASP A 175 -26.89 0.52 4.52
C ASP A 175 -26.24 -0.65 3.77
N PRO A 176 -25.73 -1.68 4.48
CA PRO A 176 -25.06 -2.81 3.83
C PRO A 176 -25.93 -3.56 2.82
N ASP A 177 -27.27 -3.58 3.04
CA ASP A 177 -28.20 -4.24 2.13
C ASP A 177 -28.37 -3.49 0.80
N GLY A 178 -27.96 -2.24 0.72
CA GLY A 178 -27.90 -1.41 -0.49
C GLY A 178 -26.53 -1.43 -1.18
N LEU A 179 -25.56 -2.19 -0.68
CA LEU A 179 -24.21 -2.30 -1.24
C LEU A 179 -24.02 -3.64 -1.99
N PRO A 180 -22.98 -3.78 -2.84
CA PRO A 180 -22.65 -5.04 -3.51
C PRO A 180 -22.03 -6.05 -2.54
N LEU A 181 -22.75 -6.35 -1.45
CA LEU A 181 -22.36 -7.21 -0.35
C LEU A 181 -23.35 -8.34 -0.15
N SER A 182 -22.87 -9.47 0.35
CA SER A 182 -23.69 -10.55 0.86
C SER A 182 -23.20 -11.00 2.24
N ILE A 183 -24.10 -11.51 3.07
CA ILE A 183 -23.74 -12.09 4.37
C ILE A 183 -23.20 -13.50 4.15
N LEU A 184 -22.06 -13.82 4.78
CA LEU A 184 -21.57 -15.20 4.84
C LEU A 184 -22.54 -16.04 5.69
N ARG A 185 -23.05 -17.15 5.12
CA ARG A 185 -24.06 -17.99 5.75
C ARG A 185 -23.62 -19.43 5.89
N ARG A 186 -24.09 -20.09 6.94
CA ARG A 186 -24.04 -21.54 7.11
C ARG A 186 -25.06 -22.25 6.21
N ALA A 187 -24.95 -23.56 6.10
CA ALA A 187 -25.87 -24.38 5.30
C ALA A 187 -27.34 -24.31 5.80
N ASP A 188 -27.57 -24.03 7.07
CA ASP A 188 -28.88 -23.82 7.64
C ASP A 188 -29.48 -22.41 7.39
N GLY A 189 -28.74 -21.55 6.68
CA GLY A 189 -29.13 -20.18 6.38
C GLY A 189 -28.79 -19.16 7.45
N SER A 190 -28.27 -19.56 8.62
CA SER A 190 -27.84 -18.64 9.67
C SER A 190 -26.60 -17.85 9.25
N SER A 191 -26.47 -16.59 9.70
CA SER A 191 -25.29 -15.78 9.46
C SER A 191 -24.08 -16.32 10.22
N VAL A 192 -22.90 -16.28 9.58
CA VAL A 192 -21.64 -16.56 10.25
C VAL A 192 -21.27 -15.39 11.15
N GLN A 193 -20.94 -15.71 12.39
CA GLN A 193 -20.42 -14.75 13.37
C GLN A 193 -19.11 -15.26 13.96
N VAL A 194 -18.24 -14.32 14.30
CA VAL A 194 -17.04 -14.53 15.12
C VAL A 194 -17.22 -13.79 16.44
N SER A 195 -16.55 -14.28 17.49
CA SER A 195 -16.69 -13.72 18.84
C SER A 195 -15.33 -13.60 19.50
N LEU A 196 -15.13 -12.53 20.28
CA LEU A 196 -13.93 -12.28 21.08
C LEU A 196 -14.35 -12.07 22.54
N ALA A 197 -13.72 -12.80 23.46
CA ALA A 197 -13.86 -12.54 24.90
C ALA A 197 -13.15 -11.22 25.23
N LEU A 198 -13.78 -10.38 26.04
CA LEU A 198 -13.30 -9.09 26.46
C LEU A 198 -13.23 -9.00 27.99
N PRO A 199 -12.51 -8.01 28.56
CA PRO A 199 -12.55 -7.75 30.00
C PRO A 199 -13.97 -7.57 30.53
N ASP A 200 -14.14 -7.84 31.84
CA ASP A 200 -15.41 -7.72 32.57
C ASP A 200 -16.53 -8.67 32.05
N ASP A 201 -16.17 -9.91 31.68
CA ASP A 201 -17.05 -10.96 31.15
C ASP A 201 -17.89 -10.52 29.93
N ARG A 202 -17.42 -9.55 29.17
CA ARG A 202 -18.06 -9.10 27.93
C ARG A 202 -17.62 -9.94 26.74
N THR A 203 -18.43 -9.99 25.73
CA THR A 203 -18.11 -10.65 24.46
C THR A 203 -18.41 -9.69 23.30
N LEU A 204 -17.45 -9.49 22.42
CA LEU A 204 -17.65 -8.80 21.15
C LEU A 204 -18.03 -9.82 20.08
N HIS A 205 -19.13 -9.59 19.41
CA HIS A 205 -19.59 -10.39 18.28
C HIS A 205 -19.50 -9.61 16.99
N ALA A 206 -19.13 -10.24 15.90
CA ALA A 206 -19.16 -9.65 14.57
C ALA A 206 -19.71 -10.63 13.54
N ARG A 207 -20.60 -10.17 12.67
CA ARG A 207 -21.00 -10.91 11.49
C ARG A 207 -20.01 -10.66 10.36
N VAL A 208 -20.01 -11.55 9.37
CA VAL A 208 -19.09 -11.50 8.25
C VAL A 208 -19.85 -11.14 6.97
N TRP A 209 -19.57 -9.97 6.44
CA TRP A 209 -19.95 -9.58 5.08
C TRP A 209 -18.91 -10.05 4.08
N GLN A 210 -19.31 -10.31 2.84
CA GLN A 210 -18.41 -10.63 1.76
C GLN A 210 -18.73 -9.81 0.50
N ALA A 211 -17.68 -9.31 -0.15
CA ALA A 211 -17.72 -8.69 -1.46
C ALA A 211 -16.98 -9.55 -2.48
N SER A 212 -17.44 -9.53 -3.73
CA SER A 212 -16.76 -10.16 -4.87
C SER A 212 -15.93 -9.11 -5.60
N VAL A 213 -14.60 -9.20 -5.50
CA VAL A 213 -13.65 -8.34 -6.22
C VAL A 213 -13.05 -9.17 -7.37
N GLY A 214 -13.80 -9.31 -8.46
CA GLY A 214 -13.49 -10.28 -9.49
C GLY A 214 -13.49 -11.70 -8.91
N ARG A 215 -12.34 -12.38 -8.94
CA ARG A 215 -12.11 -13.72 -8.38
C ARG A 215 -11.93 -13.72 -6.86
N ILE A 216 -11.52 -12.58 -6.29
CA ILE A 216 -11.14 -12.46 -4.88
C ILE A 216 -12.39 -12.26 -4.02
N ARG A 217 -12.46 -12.95 -2.89
CA ARG A 217 -13.41 -12.66 -1.83
C ARG A 217 -12.80 -11.69 -0.83
N LEU A 218 -13.52 -10.63 -0.52
CA LEU A 218 -13.18 -9.71 0.56
C LEU A 218 -14.17 -9.92 1.70
N LEU A 219 -13.65 -10.42 2.83
CA LEU A 219 -14.41 -10.62 4.07
C LEU A 219 -14.30 -9.37 4.94
N MET A 220 -15.43 -8.88 5.43
CA MET A 220 -15.48 -7.67 6.26
C MET A 220 -16.31 -7.93 7.52
N LEU A 221 -15.71 -7.67 8.68
CA LEU A 221 -16.34 -7.89 9.97
C LEU A 221 -17.13 -6.64 10.41
N ASP A 222 -18.36 -6.87 10.88
CA ASP A 222 -19.32 -5.83 11.29
C ASP A 222 -19.87 -6.13 12.69
N THR A 223 -19.62 -5.22 13.63
CA THR A 223 -20.08 -5.34 15.02
C THR A 223 -21.46 -4.72 15.27
N ASP A 224 -22.06 -4.05 14.28
CA ASP A 224 -23.41 -3.47 14.44
C ASP A 224 -24.49 -4.54 14.31
N ILE A 225 -24.55 -5.43 15.31
CA ILE A 225 -25.51 -6.54 15.40
C ILE A 225 -26.20 -6.54 16.78
N PRO A 226 -27.40 -7.12 16.87
CA PRO A 226 -28.21 -7.09 18.11
C PRO A 226 -27.59 -7.79 19.32
N GLU A 227 -26.66 -8.72 19.08
CA GLU A 227 -25.98 -9.49 20.13
C GLU A 227 -25.01 -8.59 20.94
N ASN A 228 -24.59 -7.46 20.38
CA ASN A 228 -23.70 -6.51 21.04
C ASN A 228 -24.47 -5.42 21.78
N THR A 229 -23.87 -4.92 22.86
CA THR A 229 -24.30 -3.68 23.53
C THR A 229 -24.11 -2.48 22.58
N ASP A 230 -24.80 -1.37 22.85
CA ASP A 230 -24.68 -0.15 22.02
C ASP A 230 -23.23 0.35 21.91
N GLU A 231 -22.42 0.17 22.96
CA GLU A 231 -20.99 0.49 22.96
C GLU A 231 -20.20 -0.42 22.00
N LEU A 232 -20.37 -1.72 22.11
CA LEU A 232 -19.66 -2.72 21.29
C LEU A 232 -20.09 -2.68 19.81
N ARG A 233 -21.33 -2.29 19.54
CA ARG A 233 -21.80 -2.05 18.17
C ARG A 233 -21.05 -0.92 17.47
N GLN A 234 -20.42 -0.02 18.22
CA GLN A 234 -19.65 1.12 17.67
C GLN A 234 -18.19 0.78 17.34
N VAL A 235 -17.69 -0.42 17.64
CA VAL A 235 -16.30 -0.79 17.33
C VAL A 235 -16.01 -0.64 15.84
N THR A 236 -16.97 -0.96 14.97
CA THR A 236 -16.87 -0.75 13.52
C THR A 236 -17.74 0.43 13.03
N ASP A 237 -17.85 1.50 13.81
CA ASP A 237 -18.65 2.68 13.41
C ASP A 237 -17.98 3.43 12.25
N ARG A 238 -16.69 3.72 12.33
CA ARG A 238 -15.94 4.53 11.35
C ARG A 238 -14.44 4.19 11.36
N LEU A 239 -13.85 4.39 10.20
CA LEU A 239 -12.41 4.22 9.99
C LEU A 239 -11.62 5.34 10.69
N TYR A 240 -10.57 4.96 11.42
CA TYR A 240 -9.69 5.88 12.19
C TYR A 240 -10.41 6.78 13.20
N GLY A 241 -11.52 6.31 13.73
CA GLY A 241 -12.24 6.97 14.80
C GLY A 241 -11.83 6.52 16.21
N GLY A 242 -12.29 7.25 17.23
CA GLY A 242 -12.14 6.86 18.63
C GLY A 242 -10.76 7.08 19.25
N GLY A 243 -10.61 6.68 20.50
CA GLY A 243 -9.35 6.74 21.26
C GLY A 243 -8.56 5.44 21.20
N GLY A 244 -7.48 5.35 22.00
CA GLY A 244 -6.56 4.20 21.99
C GLY A 244 -7.23 2.84 22.21
N GLU A 245 -8.14 2.73 23.20
CA GLU A 245 -8.86 1.47 23.45
C GLU A 245 -9.81 1.08 22.31
N HIS A 246 -10.47 2.04 21.70
CA HIS A 246 -11.32 1.79 20.51
C HIS A 246 -10.49 1.26 19.33
N ARG A 247 -9.30 1.84 19.11
CA ARG A 247 -8.34 1.37 18.10
C ARG A 247 -7.87 -0.05 18.40
N LEU A 248 -7.52 -0.34 19.66
CA LEU A 248 -7.12 -1.68 20.07
C LEU A 248 -8.23 -2.71 19.79
N LEU A 249 -9.51 -2.39 20.09
CA LEU A 249 -10.64 -3.26 19.77
C LEU A 249 -10.80 -3.53 18.27
N GLN A 250 -10.60 -2.50 17.43
CA GLN A 250 -10.59 -2.68 15.98
C GLN A 250 -9.47 -3.61 15.51
N GLU A 251 -8.27 -3.49 16.07
CA GLU A 251 -7.12 -4.32 15.71
C GLU A 251 -7.23 -5.76 16.23
N LEU A 252 -7.76 -5.95 17.44
CA LEU A 252 -8.10 -7.29 17.95
C LEU A 252 -9.16 -7.97 17.07
N LEU A 253 -10.18 -7.22 16.66
CA LEU A 253 -11.23 -7.73 15.79
C LEU A 253 -10.66 -8.07 14.39
N LEU A 254 -9.86 -7.18 13.81
CA LEU A 254 -9.26 -7.42 12.49
C LEU A 254 -8.31 -8.62 12.53
N GLY A 255 -7.43 -8.69 13.51
CA GLY A 255 -6.42 -9.76 13.61
C GLY A 255 -7.06 -11.09 14.03
N ILE A 256 -7.53 -11.18 15.27
CA ILE A 256 -8.08 -12.42 15.85
C ILE A 256 -9.41 -12.79 15.19
N GLY A 257 -10.34 -11.84 15.13
CA GLY A 257 -11.65 -12.06 14.52
C GLY A 257 -11.55 -12.38 13.03
N GLY A 258 -10.65 -11.68 12.32
CA GLY A 258 -10.38 -11.91 10.91
C GLY A 258 -9.80 -13.30 10.62
N ALA A 259 -8.83 -13.77 11.42
CA ALA A 259 -8.28 -15.13 11.28
C ALA A 259 -9.36 -16.20 11.50
N ARG A 260 -10.23 -16.02 12.53
CA ARG A 260 -11.39 -16.89 12.77
C ARG A 260 -12.37 -16.88 11.60
N ALA A 261 -12.63 -15.71 11.03
CA ALA A 261 -13.54 -15.56 9.88
C ALA A 261 -13.00 -16.27 8.62
N VAL A 262 -11.70 -16.18 8.35
CA VAL A 262 -11.05 -16.89 7.22
C VAL A 262 -11.16 -18.38 7.39
N LYS A 263 -10.89 -18.93 8.58
CA LYS A 263 -11.02 -20.37 8.86
C LYS A 263 -12.46 -20.86 8.64
N LEU A 264 -13.45 -20.10 9.12
CA LEU A 264 -14.86 -20.42 8.90
C LEU A 264 -15.25 -20.32 7.41
N TRP A 265 -14.77 -19.31 6.70
CA TRP A 265 -15.00 -19.15 5.27
C TRP A 265 -14.41 -20.30 4.46
N SER A 266 -13.17 -20.69 4.73
CA SER A 266 -12.52 -21.84 4.08
C SER A 266 -13.32 -23.13 4.28
N ALA A 267 -13.73 -23.40 5.52
CA ALA A 267 -14.52 -24.59 5.85
C ALA A 267 -15.90 -24.61 5.15
N LEU A 268 -16.54 -23.46 4.98
CA LEU A 268 -17.85 -23.36 4.35
C LEU A 268 -17.82 -23.35 2.83
N SER A 269 -16.77 -22.78 2.23
CA SER A 269 -16.63 -22.68 0.78
C SER A 269 -15.87 -23.84 0.15
N GLY A 270 -15.21 -24.69 0.96
CA GLY A 270 -14.34 -25.76 0.48
C GLY A 270 -13.00 -25.28 -0.09
N ASN A 271 -12.67 -24.02 0.11
CA ASN A 271 -11.35 -23.48 -0.25
C ASN A 271 -10.29 -23.93 0.77
N PRO A 272 -9.03 -24.11 0.35
CA PRO A 272 -7.93 -24.39 1.29
C PRO A 272 -7.79 -23.30 2.36
N GLU A 273 -7.41 -23.68 3.58
CA GLU A 273 -6.98 -22.69 4.58
C GLU A 273 -5.70 -22.02 4.10
N PRO A 274 -5.50 -20.70 4.37
CA PRO A 274 -4.31 -20.00 3.93
C PRO A 274 -3.03 -20.54 4.54
N GLU A 275 -2.01 -20.72 3.71
CA GLU A 275 -0.64 -21.02 4.11
C GLU A 275 0.15 -19.73 4.36
N VAL A 276 -0.23 -18.65 3.69
CA VAL A 276 0.42 -17.34 3.78
C VAL A 276 -0.57 -16.29 4.29
N PHE A 277 -0.10 -15.51 5.25
CA PHE A 277 -0.84 -14.40 5.84
C PHE A 277 -0.06 -13.11 5.63
N HIS A 278 -0.59 -12.22 4.81
CA HIS A 278 0.02 -10.92 4.55
C HIS A 278 -0.65 -9.85 5.42
N THR A 279 0.11 -9.23 6.32
CA THR A 279 -0.32 -8.09 7.13
C THR A 279 0.11 -6.79 6.48
N ASN A 280 -0.89 -6.00 6.08
CA ASN A 280 -0.69 -4.68 5.47
C ASN A 280 -0.64 -3.63 6.58
N GLU A 281 0.54 -3.33 7.11
CA GLU A 281 0.87 -2.59 8.34
C GLU A 281 0.60 -3.41 9.62
N GLY A 282 0.88 -2.80 10.80
CA GLY A 282 0.72 -3.42 12.12
C GLY A 282 -0.72 -3.75 12.53
N HIS A 283 -1.71 -3.10 11.93
CA HIS A 283 -3.12 -3.17 12.32
C HIS A 283 -3.72 -4.58 12.43
N ALA A 284 -3.19 -5.55 11.71
CA ALA A 284 -3.66 -6.94 11.76
C ALA A 284 -2.71 -7.88 12.53
N GLY A 285 -1.70 -7.36 13.19
CA GLY A 285 -0.64 -8.17 13.81
C GLY A 285 -1.15 -9.25 14.78
N PHE A 286 -2.25 -9.00 15.47
CA PHE A 286 -2.86 -9.96 16.39
C PHE A 286 -3.34 -11.27 15.72
N LEU A 287 -3.42 -11.34 14.37
CA LEU A 287 -3.71 -12.60 13.68
C LEU A 287 -2.66 -13.68 13.97
N GLY A 288 -1.40 -13.28 14.15
CA GLY A 288 -0.32 -14.21 14.49
C GLY A 288 -0.54 -14.90 15.83
N LEU A 289 -1.12 -14.19 16.82
CA LEU A 289 -1.45 -14.76 18.12
C LEU A 289 -2.62 -15.76 18.05
N GLU A 290 -3.65 -15.52 17.23
CA GLU A 290 -4.73 -16.49 17.00
C GLU A 290 -4.20 -17.76 16.33
N ARG A 291 -3.26 -17.64 15.38
CA ARG A 291 -2.59 -18.79 14.75
C ARG A 291 -1.74 -19.55 15.76
N ILE A 292 -0.95 -18.86 16.58
CA ILE A 292 -0.16 -19.48 17.67
C ILE A 292 -1.08 -20.21 18.64
N SER A 293 -2.18 -19.59 19.08
CA SER A 293 -3.16 -20.22 19.97
C SER A 293 -3.75 -21.49 19.39
N SER A 294 -4.08 -21.49 18.10
CA SER A 294 -4.56 -22.70 17.39
C SER A 294 -3.50 -23.80 17.37
N LEU A 295 -2.25 -23.48 17.08
CA LEU A 295 -1.14 -24.44 17.04
C LEU A 295 -0.79 -24.99 18.43
N ILE A 296 -0.90 -24.19 19.49
CA ILE A 296 -0.77 -24.69 20.88
C ILE A 296 -1.90 -25.69 21.19
N GLY A 297 -3.12 -25.44 20.71
CA GLY A 297 -4.22 -26.39 20.79
C GLY A 297 -3.94 -27.73 20.09
N GLU A 298 -3.04 -27.78 19.12
CA GLU A 298 -2.55 -28.96 18.43
C GLU A 298 -1.33 -29.61 19.12
N GLY A 299 -0.89 -29.08 20.26
CA GLY A 299 0.13 -29.64 21.12
C GLY A 299 1.55 -29.08 20.94
N LEU A 300 1.70 -27.91 20.35
CA LEU A 300 2.97 -27.18 20.30
C LEU A 300 3.15 -26.30 21.55
N SER A 301 4.40 -26.03 21.93
CA SER A 301 4.73 -24.94 22.83
C SER A 301 4.59 -23.59 22.13
N PHE A 302 4.55 -22.48 22.87
CA PHE A 302 4.54 -21.13 22.29
C PHE A 302 5.71 -20.91 21.34
N SER A 303 6.93 -21.28 21.75
CA SER A 303 8.14 -21.09 20.92
C SER A 303 8.10 -21.90 19.62
N GLU A 304 7.56 -23.12 19.62
CA GLU A 304 7.38 -23.96 18.43
C GLU A 304 6.29 -23.38 17.51
N ALA A 305 5.13 -23.01 18.05
CA ALA A 305 4.03 -22.40 17.31
C ALA A 305 4.42 -21.05 16.68
N LEU A 306 5.26 -20.29 17.37
CA LEU A 306 5.81 -19.02 16.85
C LEU A 306 6.63 -19.24 15.57
N GLN A 307 7.41 -20.32 15.45
CA GLN A 307 8.18 -20.58 14.22
C GLN A 307 7.25 -20.82 13.02
N VAL A 308 6.20 -21.62 13.19
CA VAL A 308 5.21 -21.90 12.13
C VAL A 308 4.44 -20.62 11.76
N ALA A 309 3.93 -19.89 12.74
CA ALA A 309 3.20 -18.66 12.51
C ALA A 309 4.04 -17.61 11.75
N ARG A 310 5.31 -17.45 12.16
CA ARG A 310 6.24 -16.51 11.51
C ARG A 310 6.54 -16.89 10.06
N ALA A 311 6.80 -18.17 9.80
CA ALA A 311 7.18 -18.66 8.47
C ALA A 311 6.16 -18.30 7.39
N GLY A 312 4.86 -18.47 7.70
CA GLY A 312 3.77 -18.14 6.80
C GLY A 312 3.33 -16.67 6.86
N THR A 313 4.02 -15.76 7.58
CA THR A 313 3.61 -14.36 7.71
C THR A 313 4.53 -13.42 6.93
N VAL A 314 3.92 -12.57 6.11
CA VAL A 314 4.55 -11.45 5.39
C VAL A 314 4.06 -10.14 6.01
N PHE A 315 4.97 -9.27 6.42
CA PHE A 315 4.68 -7.96 6.98
C PHE A 315 5.11 -6.86 6.03
N THR A 316 4.19 -6.00 5.62
CA THR A 316 4.51 -4.81 4.81
C THR A 316 4.24 -3.54 5.61
N THR A 317 5.29 -2.72 5.82
CA THR A 317 5.12 -1.40 6.41
C THR A 317 4.88 -0.33 5.35
N HIS A 318 3.97 0.60 5.63
CA HIS A 318 3.62 1.73 4.75
C HIS A 318 3.91 3.08 5.39
N THR A 319 4.38 3.09 6.62
CA THR A 319 4.52 4.29 7.44
C THR A 319 5.98 4.69 7.59
N PRO A 320 6.42 5.85 7.05
CA PRO A 320 7.80 6.30 7.14
C PRO A 320 8.09 7.10 8.42
N VAL A 321 7.10 7.25 9.31
CA VAL A 321 7.21 8.07 10.52
C VAL A 321 6.70 7.29 11.74
N ALA A 322 7.47 7.28 12.82
CA ALA A 322 7.12 6.56 14.05
C ALA A 322 5.76 7.00 14.66
N ALA A 323 5.39 8.25 14.51
CA ALA A 323 4.12 8.78 14.99
C ALA A 323 2.87 8.23 14.25
N GLY A 324 3.05 7.60 13.10
CA GLY A 324 1.96 6.96 12.34
C GLY A 324 1.76 5.49 12.66
N ILE A 325 2.56 4.92 13.57
CA ILE A 325 2.47 3.53 14.02
C ILE A 325 1.58 3.47 15.26
N ASP A 326 0.62 2.55 15.28
CA ASP A 326 -0.23 2.34 16.45
C ASP A 326 0.60 1.78 17.63
N ARG A 327 0.50 2.46 18.76
CA ARG A 327 1.22 2.17 20.00
C ARG A 327 0.24 2.24 21.17
N PHE A 328 0.23 1.21 21.98
CA PHE A 328 -0.66 1.06 23.14
C PHE A 328 0.13 0.97 24.42
N GLU A 329 -0.47 1.43 25.54
CA GLU A 329 0.07 1.17 26.87
C GLU A 329 0.08 -0.35 27.14
N LEU A 330 1.17 -0.89 27.67
CA LEU A 330 1.27 -2.33 27.97
C LEU A 330 0.15 -2.82 28.89
N ASP A 331 -0.22 -2.03 29.90
CA ASP A 331 -1.28 -2.38 30.84
C ASP A 331 -2.65 -2.49 30.15
N LEU A 332 -2.89 -1.66 29.14
CA LEU A 332 -4.11 -1.78 28.33
C LEU A 332 -4.14 -3.12 27.59
N VAL A 333 -3.05 -3.48 26.90
CA VAL A 333 -2.96 -4.76 26.18
C VAL A 333 -3.05 -5.93 27.16
N ARG A 334 -2.35 -5.89 28.29
CA ARG A 334 -2.41 -6.89 29.36
C ARG A 334 -3.85 -7.15 29.79
N ARG A 335 -4.63 -6.10 30.06
CA ARG A 335 -6.04 -6.22 30.49
C ARG A 335 -6.90 -7.03 29.51
N TYR A 336 -6.64 -6.96 28.22
CA TYR A 336 -7.39 -7.71 27.21
C TYR A 336 -6.92 -9.16 27.10
N PHE A 337 -5.64 -9.44 27.27
CA PHE A 337 -5.12 -10.81 27.17
C PHE A 337 -5.13 -11.58 28.50
N ASP A 338 -5.33 -10.91 29.64
CA ASP A 338 -5.67 -11.56 30.94
C ASP A 338 -7.12 -12.10 31.00
N THR A 339 -7.75 -12.32 29.85
CA THR A 339 -9.12 -12.85 29.69
C THR A 339 -9.09 -14.18 28.92
N ASP A 340 -10.28 -14.77 28.70
CA ASP A 340 -10.42 -15.94 27.84
C ASP A 340 -10.34 -15.63 26.33
N LEU A 341 -9.72 -14.51 25.95
CA LEU A 341 -9.52 -14.11 24.54
C LEU A 341 -8.68 -15.15 23.77
N LEU A 342 -7.52 -15.49 24.33
CA LEU A 342 -6.59 -16.53 23.85
C LEU A 342 -6.03 -17.34 25.05
N PRO A 343 -6.82 -18.20 25.68
CA PRO A 343 -6.48 -18.83 26.97
C PRO A 343 -5.26 -19.78 26.89
N ALA A 344 -4.84 -20.18 25.69
CA ALA A 344 -3.67 -21.02 25.49
C ALA A 344 -2.35 -20.22 25.44
N VAL A 345 -2.39 -18.90 25.39
CA VAL A 345 -1.23 -18.02 25.22
C VAL A 345 -0.98 -17.24 26.50
N ASP A 346 0.25 -17.30 27.03
CA ASP A 346 0.64 -16.52 28.21
C ASP A 346 0.70 -15.02 27.86
N VAL A 347 0.16 -14.19 28.74
CA VAL A 347 0.10 -12.74 28.51
C VAL A 347 1.49 -12.10 28.41
N ASP A 348 2.48 -12.61 29.14
CA ASP A 348 3.84 -12.09 29.09
C ASP A 348 4.52 -12.41 27.76
N ASP A 349 4.20 -13.55 27.15
CA ASP A 349 4.62 -13.89 25.77
C ASP A 349 3.99 -12.93 24.74
N VAL A 350 2.71 -12.59 24.91
CA VAL A 350 2.04 -11.59 24.05
C VAL A 350 2.75 -10.23 24.17
N LEU A 351 2.95 -9.75 25.40
CA LEU A 351 3.57 -8.44 25.64
C LEU A 351 5.01 -8.39 25.12
N ALA A 352 5.77 -9.48 25.21
CA ALA A 352 7.12 -9.57 24.69
C ALA A 352 7.20 -9.33 23.19
N LEU A 353 6.16 -9.69 22.42
CA LEU A 353 6.12 -9.49 20.98
C LEU A 353 6.02 -8.01 20.56
N GLY A 354 5.29 -7.18 21.32
CA GLY A 354 5.12 -5.76 20.97
C GLY A 354 5.99 -4.80 21.76
N ARG A 355 6.61 -5.24 22.90
CA ARG A 355 7.40 -4.35 23.77
C ARG A 355 8.63 -3.79 23.06
N GLU A 356 8.85 -2.49 23.19
CA GLU A 356 10.05 -1.80 22.70
C GLU A 356 11.23 -1.98 23.67
N SER A 357 11.74 -3.21 23.79
CA SER A 357 12.85 -3.58 24.69
C SER A 357 14.23 -3.42 24.05
N TYR A 358 14.48 -2.28 23.39
CA TYR A 358 15.74 -1.96 22.71
C TYR A 358 16.17 -0.54 23.04
N GLU A 359 17.43 -0.21 22.78
CA GLU A 359 17.97 1.12 23.03
C GLU A 359 17.20 2.20 22.25
N GLY A 360 16.73 3.22 22.95
CA GLY A 360 15.88 4.27 22.37
C GLY A 360 14.39 3.93 22.28
N GLY A 361 13.98 2.72 22.65
CA GLY A 361 12.58 2.32 22.76
C GLY A 361 11.93 2.76 24.08
N SER A 362 10.60 2.66 24.14
CA SER A 362 9.79 2.93 25.32
C SER A 362 9.31 1.61 25.94
N PRO A 363 9.89 1.13 27.05
CA PRO A 363 9.62 -0.22 27.57
C PRO A 363 8.19 -0.44 28.06
N ASP A 364 7.44 0.62 28.33
CA ASP A 364 6.03 0.58 28.77
C ASP A 364 5.03 0.64 27.58
N VAL A 365 5.53 0.58 26.34
CA VAL A 365 4.74 0.68 25.12
C VAL A 365 4.72 -0.65 24.40
N PHE A 366 3.52 -1.02 23.92
CA PHE A 366 3.27 -2.08 22.96
C PHE A 366 3.15 -1.47 21.57
N ASN A 367 4.09 -1.78 20.69
CA ASN A 367 4.19 -1.23 19.34
C ASN A 367 3.74 -2.28 18.31
N MET A 368 2.71 -1.97 17.53
CA MET A 368 2.12 -2.89 16.56
C MET A 368 3.05 -3.23 15.41
N ALA A 369 3.92 -2.32 14.97
CA ALA A 369 4.91 -2.62 13.93
C ALA A 369 6.03 -3.52 14.46
N VAL A 370 6.46 -3.34 15.72
CA VAL A 370 7.43 -4.23 16.38
C VAL A 370 6.86 -5.65 16.48
N MET A 371 5.60 -5.78 16.88
CA MET A 371 4.91 -7.07 16.88
C MET A 371 4.84 -7.66 15.46
N GLY A 372 4.48 -6.85 14.45
CA GLY A 372 4.45 -7.29 13.05
C GLY A 372 5.79 -7.83 12.55
N LEU A 373 6.89 -7.15 12.87
CA LEU A 373 8.26 -7.58 12.53
C LEU A 373 8.68 -8.86 13.30
N ARG A 374 8.26 -9.03 14.55
CA ARG A 374 8.55 -10.24 15.33
C ARG A 374 7.69 -11.44 14.92
N LEU A 375 6.48 -11.21 14.41
CA LEU A 375 5.58 -12.25 13.91
C LEU A 375 5.74 -12.53 12.41
N GLY A 376 6.41 -11.68 11.64
CA GLY A 376 6.70 -11.87 10.23
C GLY A 376 8.13 -12.40 10.01
N GLN A 377 8.29 -13.48 9.24
CA GLN A 377 9.61 -13.91 8.80
C GLN A 377 10.10 -13.07 7.60
N HIS A 378 9.16 -12.54 6.81
CA HIS A 378 9.44 -11.69 5.66
C HIS A 378 8.85 -10.30 5.90
N ALA A 379 9.69 -9.26 5.78
CA ALA A 379 9.27 -7.87 5.93
C ALA A 379 9.74 -7.01 4.75
N ASN A 380 8.92 -6.03 4.35
CA ASN A 380 9.31 -5.08 3.32
C ASN A 380 8.67 -3.69 3.50
N GLY A 381 9.37 -2.65 3.04
CA GLY A 381 8.82 -1.35 2.74
C GLY A 381 8.24 -1.29 1.32
N VAL A 382 7.67 -0.15 0.94
CA VAL A 382 6.86 0.03 -0.28
C VAL A 382 7.51 0.90 -1.36
N SER A 383 8.78 1.23 -1.19
CA SER A 383 9.72 1.78 -2.17
C SER A 383 11.15 1.48 -1.69
N LYS A 384 12.15 1.62 -2.56
CA LYS A 384 13.55 1.39 -2.16
C LYS A 384 13.95 2.33 -1.03
N LEU A 385 13.69 3.63 -1.18
CA LEU A 385 13.97 4.62 -0.15
C LEU A 385 13.20 4.33 1.16
N HIS A 386 11.94 3.91 1.06
CA HIS A 386 11.17 3.53 2.26
C HIS A 386 11.72 2.29 2.94
N GLY A 387 12.25 1.32 2.21
CA GLY A 387 12.99 0.19 2.77
C GLY A 387 14.20 0.66 3.60
N GLU A 388 14.98 1.62 3.09
CA GLU A 388 16.11 2.22 3.82
C GLU A 388 15.65 2.96 5.08
N VAL A 389 14.62 3.80 4.97
CA VAL A 389 14.02 4.51 6.11
C VAL A 389 13.51 3.53 7.17
N SER A 390 12.86 2.45 6.74
CA SER A 390 12.33 1.42 7.65
C SER A 390 13.45 0.67 8.37
N ARG A 391 14.53 0.29 7.66
CA ARG A 391 15.71 -0.33 8.28
C ARG A 391 16.31 0.57 9.36
N ARG A 392 16.46 1.87 9.07
CA ARG A 392 16.96 2.86 10.05
C ARG A 392 16.02 2.99 11.24
N MET A 393 14.72 3.10 11.00
CA MET A 393 13.69 3.28 12.03
C MET A 393 13.62 2.10 13.01
N PHE A 394 13.78 0.88 12.51
CA PHE A 394 13.67 -0.35 13.30
C PHE A 394 15.01 -0.98 13.65
N LYS A 395 16.15 -0.33 13.36
CA LYS A 395 17.50 -0.85 13.62
C LYS A 395 17.68 -1.34 15.07
N GLY A 396 17.05 -0.68 16.04
CA GLY A 396 17.12 -1.07 17.44
C GLY A 396 16.70 -2.52 17.75
N LEU A 397 15.89 -3.14 16.88
CA LEU A 397 15.52 -4.56 16.99
C LEU A 397 16.67 -5.51 16.63
N TRP A 398 17.71 -5.03 15.95
CA TRP A 398 18.88 -5.78 15.49
C TRP A 398 20.18 -5.11 15.97
N PRO A 399 20.44 -5.09 17.30
CA PRO A 399 21.62 -4.45 17.85
C PRO A 399 22.89 -5.11 17.30
N GLY A 400 23.87 -4.28 16.93
CA GLY A 400 25.15 -4.73 16.38
C GLY A 400 25.17 -4.95 14.86
N PHE A 401 24.02 -5.02 14.19
CA PHE A 401 23.95 -5.06 12.72
C PHE A 401 23.99 -3.65 12.13
N ASP A 402 24.53 -3.53 10.92
CA ASP A 402 24.43 -2.30 10.15
C ASP A 402 23.02 -2.12 9.57
N GLU A 403 22.66 -0.88 9.18
CA GLU A 403 21.35 -0.59 8.60
C GLU A 403 21.05 -1.45 7.36
N ALA A 404 22.06 -1.74 6.54
CA ALA A 404 21.92 -2.55 5.34
C ALA A 404 21.57 -4.03 5.64
N ASP A 405 21.95 -4.54 6.82
CA ASP A 405 21.73 -5.93 7.23
C ASP A 405 20.36 -6.15 7.90
N VAL A 406 19.65 -5.08 8.29
CA VAL A 406 18.33 -5.19 8.90
C VAL A 406 17.38 -5.88 7.91
N PRO A 407 16.69 -6.97 8.29
CA PRO A 407 15.95 -7.82 7.37
C PRO A 407 14.60 -7.22 6.95
N ILE A 408 14.61 -5.98 6.48
CA ILE A 408 13.48 -5.28 5.88
C ILE A 408 13.91 -4.90 4.45
N ASP A 409 13.34 -5.62 3.48
CA ASP A 409 13.56 -5.38 2.05
C ASP A 409 12.57 -4.34 1.50
N SER A 410 12.45 -4.21 0.19
CA SER A 410 11.44 -3.37 -0.45
C SER A 410 10.79 -4.06 -1.64
N ILE A 411 9.49 -3.80 -1.82
CA ILE A 411 8.74 -4.04 -3.05
C ILE A 411 8.03 -2.74 -3.35
N THR A 412 8.45 -2.08 -4.43
CA THR A 412 7.87 -0.79 -4.80
C THR A 412 6.42 -0.98 -5.21
N ASN A 413 5.52 -0.16 -4.64
CA ASN A 413 4.10 -0.22 -4.94
C ASN A 413 3.83 -0.11 -6.45
N GLY A 414 2.69 -0.60 -6.85
CA GLY A 414 2.12 -0.44 -8.17
C GLY A 414 0.66 -0.01 -8.09
N VAL A 415 0.08 0.37 -9.20
CA VAL A 415 -1.32 0.77 -9.32
C VAL A 415 -2.02 -0.05 -10.39
N HIS A 416 -3.30 -0.36 -10.20
CA HIS A 416 -4.05 -1.22 -11.09
C HIS A 416 -4.42 -0.49 -12.39
N ALA A 417 -3.68 -0.73 -13.46
CA ALA A 417 -3.81 0.00 -14.73
C ALA A 417 -5.25 0.06 -15.27
N PRO A 418 -6.04 -1.04 -15.33
CA PRO A 418 -7.43 -0.98 -15.80
C PRO A 418 -8.35 -0.10 -14.95
N THR A 419 -8.02 0.15 -13.67
CA THR A 419 -8.78 1.08 -12.83
C THR A 419 -8.44 2.54 -13.10
N TRP A 420 -7.16 2.83 -13.39
CA TRP A 420 -6.65 4.20 -13.37
C TRP A 420 -6.35 4.79 -14.74
N THR A 421 -6.27 3.97 -15.80
CA THR A 421 -6.10 4.46 -17.18
C THR A 421 -7.44 4.96 -17.73
N ASP A 422 -7.41 6.14 -18.34
CA ASP A 422 -8.58 6.76 -18.96
C ASP A 422 -9.07 5.96 -20.19
N PRO A 423 -10.39 5.84 -20.39
CA PRO A 423 -10.96 5.18 -21.56
C PRO A 423 -10.42 5.69 -22.91
N ALA A 424 -10.01 6.96 -23.02
CA ALA A 424 -9.45 7.50 -24.25
C ALA A 424 -8.10 6.88 -24.63
N LEU A 425 -7.25 6.55 -23.65
CA LEU A 425 -5.99 5.82 -23.87
C LEU A 425 -6.26 4.34 -24.13
N LEU A 426 -7.20 3.73 -23.39
CA LEU A 426 -7.60 2.35 -23.63
C LEU A 426 -8.13 2.16 -25.07
N GLN A 427 -8.96 3.09 -25.54
CA GLN A 427 -9.46 3.07 -26.91
C GLN A 427 -8.32 3.24 -27.94
N LEU A 428 -7.40 4.16 -27.68
CA LEU A 428 -6.24 4.39 -28.55
C LEU A 428 -5.34 3.15 -28.63
N ALA A 429 -5.08 2.48 -27.50
CA ALA A 429 -4.31 1.24 -27.46
C ALA A 429 -5.01 0.11 -28.22
N ARG A 430 -6.33 -0.02 -28.06
CA ARG A 430 -7.13 -1.02 -28.79
C ARG A 430 -7.08 -0.79 -30.30
N ASP A 431 -7.33 0.44 -30.74
CA ASP A 431 -7.46 0.77 -32.16
C ASP A 431 -6.13 0.76 -32.90
N LYS A 432 -5.03 1.15 -32.24
CA LYS A 432 -3.74 1.36 -32.89
C LYS A 432 -2.70 0.30 -32.54
N LEU A 433 -2.74 -0.23 -31.32
CA LEU A 433 -1.75 -1.18 -30.81
C LEU A 433 -2.33 -2.61 -30.67
N GLY A 434 -3.65 -2.77 -30.90
CA GLY A 434 -4.32 -4.09 -30.87
C GLY A 434 -4.38 -4.71 -29.47
N THR A 435 -4.28 -3.92 -28.39
CA THR A 435 -4.27 -4.42 -27.02
C THR A 435 -5.20 -3.62 -26.11
N THR A 436 -5.69 -4.27 -25.06
CA THR A 436 -6.39 -3.62 -23.94
C THR A 436 -5.49 -3.50 -22.70
N ASP A 437 -4.33 -4.12 -22.74
CA ASP A 437 -3.30 -3.98 -21.68
C ASP A 437 -2.50 -2.71 -21.91
N THR A 438 -2.99 -1.61 -21.35
CA THR A 438 -2.36 -0.29 -21.49
C THR A 438 -1.04 -0.17 -20.73
N ALA A 439 -0.81 -1.01 -19.73
CA ALA A 439 0.43 -1.03 -18.98
C ALA A 439 1.61 -1.58 -19.82
N ASN A 440 1.36 -2.60 -20.63
CA ASN A 440 2.37 -3.25 -21.46
C ASN A 440 2.23 -2.92 -22.98
N ALA A 441 1.41 -1.94 -23.32
CA ALA A 441 1.25 -1.51 -24.71
C ALA A 441 2.53 -0.84 -25.25
N ASP A 442 2.82 -1.06 -26.54
CA ASP A 442 3.96 -0.43 -27.22
C ASP A 442 3.69 1.05 -27.54
N TRP A 443 3.68 1.90 -26.52
CA TRP A 443 3.49 3.35 -26.67
C TRP A 443 4.63 4.04 -27.45
N ALA A 444 5.75 3.35 -27.67
CA ALA A 444 6.84 3.86 -28.51
C ALA A 444 6.56 3.67 -30.01
N SER A 445 5.58 2.83 -30.38
CA SER A 445 5.21 2.57 -31.76
C SER A 445 4.84 3.85 -32.52
N SER A 446 5.24 3.91 -33.80
CA SER A 446 4.82 4.94 -34.74
C SER A 446 3.36 4.83 -35.18
N ASP A 447 2.67 3.71 -34.87
CA ASP A 447 1.25 3.50 -35.21
C ASP A 447 0.33 4.46 -34.44
N VAL A 448 0.81 4.99 -33.31
CA VAL A 448 0.18 6.08 -32.58
C VAL A 448 0.92 7.38 -32.91
N SER A 449 0.30 8.24 -33.70
CA SER A 449 0.88 9.55 -34.02
C SER A 449 0.86 10.51 -32.83
N ASP A 450 1.75 11.51 -32.85
CA ASP A 450 1.80 12.55 -31.80
C ASP A 450 0.49 13.35 -31.74
N GLN A 451 -0.16 13.59 -32.90
CA GLN A 451 -1.44 14.26 -32.96
C GLN A 451 -2.57 13.43 -32.30
N GLU A 452 -2.60 12.11 -32.49
CA GLU A 452 -3.61 11.22 -31.87
C GLU A 452 -3.42 11.18 -30.36
N LEU A 453 -2.19 11.05 -29.89
CA LEU A 453 -1.87 11.05 -28.45
C LEU A 453 -2.24 12.39 -27.80
N TRP A 454 -1.88 13.51 -28.46
CA TRP A 454 -2.24 14.85 -27.99
C TRP A 454 -3.76 15.08 -27.98
N SER A 455 -4.45 14.58 -28.98
CA SER A 455 -5.93 14.64 -29.05
C SER A 455 -6.60 13.83 -27.94
N ALA A 456 -6.05 12.65 -27.61
CA ALA A 456 -6.53 11.86 -26.47
C ALA A 456 -6.37 12.65 -25.16
N ARG A 457 -5.19 13.26 -24.94
CA ARG A 457 -4.95 14.15 -23.78
C ARG A 457 -5.94 15.32 -23.73
N GLY A 458 -6.27 15.91 -24.90
CA GLY A 458 -7.27 16.98 -25.01
C GLY A 458 -8.67 16.57 -24.53
N ARG A 459 -9.10 15.35 -24.89
CA ARG A 459 -10.39 14.78 -24.41
C ARG A 459 -10.40 14.60 -22.90
N MET A 460 -9.34 14.07 -22.31
CA MET A 460 -9.21 13.89 -20.86
C MET A 460 -9.30 15.22 -20.11
N ARG A 461 -8.60 16.26 -20.59
CA ARG A 461 -8.68 17.61 -19.99
C ARG A 461 -10.09 18.19 -20.06
N LEU A 462 -10.76 18.02 -21.20
CA LEU A 462 -12.14 18.51 -21.37
C LEU A 462 -13.09 17.84 -20.37
N GLN A 463 -13.05 16.51 -20.25
CA GLN A 463 -13.89 15.76 -19.30
C GLN A 463 -13.65 16.20 -17.85
N PHE A 464 -12.38 16.37 -17.48
CA PHE A 464 -12.02 16.85 -16.15
C PHE A 464 -12.53 18.28 -15.90
N VAL A 465 -12.36 19.20 -16.85
CA VAL A 465 -12.83 20.59 -16.72
C VAL A 465 -14.34 20.65 -16.50
N GLU A 466 -15.11 19.85 -17.27
CA GLU A 466 -16.56 19.74 -17.10
C GLU A 466 -16.95 19.22 -15.71
N ASP A 467 -16.26 18.17 -15.21
CA ASP A 467 -16.50 17.64 -13.87
C ASP A 467 -16.11 18.66 -12.77
N ALA A 468 -14.98 19.34 -12.92
CA ALA A 468 -14.52 20.36 -11.98
C ALA A 468 -15.53 21.52 -11.85
N ARG A 469 -16.05 22.03 -12.97
CA ARG A 469 -17.10 23.06 -13.00
C ARG A 469 -18.36 22.61 -12.26
N ARG A 470 -18.81 21.38 -12.51
CA ARG A 470 -19.97 20.78 -11.84
C ARG A 470 -19.74 20.69 -10.33
N ARG A 471 -18.55 20.24 -9.89
CA ARG A 471 -18.20 20.11 -8.46
C ARG A 471 -18.11 21.45 -7.76
N VAL A 472 -17.52 22.45 -8.40
CA VAL A 472 -17.46 23.84 -7.86
C VAL A 472 -18.87 24.38 -7.68
N ALA A 473 -19.73 24.23 -8.68
CA ALA A 473 -21.13 24.68 -8.61
C ALA A 473 -21.91 23.93 -7.52
N LEU A 474 -21.70 22.62 -7.37
CA LEU A 474 -22.33 21.80 -6.32
C LEU A 474 -21.88 22.23 -4.93
N ALA A 475 -20.58 22.40 -4.70
CA ALA A 475 -20.03 22.85 -3.43
C ALA A 475 -20.58 24.23 -3.04
N TRP A 476 -20.64 25.14 -4.00
CA TRP A 476 -21.23 26.45 -3.78
C TRP A 476 -22.72 26.39 -3.43
N SER A 477 -23.50 25.54 -4.14
CA SER A 477 -24.94 25.37 -3.88
C SER A 477 -25.24 24.78 -2.50
N GLN A 478 -24.35 23.93 -1.98
CA GLN A 478 -24.46 23.39 -0.62
C GLN A 478 -24.33 24.48 0.45
N GLN A 479 -23.49 25.48 0.21
CA GLN A 479 -23.32 26.64 1.10
C GLN A 479 -24.44 27.68 0.92
N ASN A 480 -25.00 27.80 -0.28
CA ASN A 480 -25.95 28.85 -0.68
C ASN A 480 -27.30 28.26 -1.11
N THR A 481 -27.95 27.51 -0.21
CA THR A 481 -29.18 26.78 -0.50
C THR A 481 -30.25 27.68 -1.12
N GLY A 482 -30.72 27.29 -2.29
CA GLY A 482 -31.79 28.03 -3.02
C GLY A 482 -31.29 29.17 -3.89
N ALA A 483 -29.99 29.47 -3.91
CA ALA A 483 -29.42 30.49 -4.80
C ALA A 483 -28.95 29.86 -6.13
N ILE A 484 -28.93 30.66 -7.19
CA ILE A 484 -28.42 30.24 -8.51
C ILE A 484 -26.90 30.42 -8.53
N PRO A 485 -26.12 29.38 -8.90
CA PRO A 485 -24.67 29.49 -9.02
C PRO A 485 -24.24 30.65 -9.95
N PRO A 486 -23.28 31.49 -9.55
CA PRO A 486 -22.77 32.57 -10.36
C PRO A 486 -22.21 32.07 -11.71
N ALA A 487 -22.45 32.85 -12.77
CA ALA A 487 -22.06 32.46 -14.15
C ALA A 487 -20.56 32.19 -14.33
N TRP A 488 -19.67 32.80 -13.53
CA TRP A 488 -18.22 32.58 -13.60
C TRP A 488 -17.82 31.13 -13.31
N MET A 489 -18.63 30.35 -12.58
CA MET A 489 -18.33 28.96 -12.27
C MET A 489 -18.31 28.09 -13.53
N ASN A 490 -19.02 28.48 -14.59
CA ASN A 490 -18.98 27.82 -15.88
C ASN A 490 -17.68 28.11 -16.66
N THR A 491 -16.84 29.01 -16.17
CA THR A 491 -15.55 29.39 -16.78
C THR A 491 -14.34 28.97 -15.95
N VAL A 492 -14.57 28.23 -14.85
CA VAL A 492 -13.48 27.62 -14.08
C VAL A 492 -12.72 26.64 -14.99
N PHE A 493 -11.44 26.83 -15.05
CA PHE A 493 -10.50 26.11 -15.92
C PHE A 493 -10.83 26.18 -17.42
N ASP A 494 -9.78 26.11 -18.23
CA ASP A 494 -9.81 26.04 -19.69
C ASP A 494 -9.06 24.77 -20.12
N PRO A 495 -9.65 23.89 -20.93
CA PRO A 495 -9.00 22.64 -21.35
C PRO A 495 -7.75 22.84 -22.22
N ASN A 496 -7.47 24.07 -22.69
CA ASN A 496 -6.28 24.40 -23.47
C ASN A 496 -5.13 25.01 -22.64
N VAL A 497 -5.37 25.26 -21.36
CA VAL A 497 -4.39 25.84 -20.42
C VAL A 497 -3.68 24.72 -19.65
N LEU A 498 -2.36 24.89 -19.46
CA LEU A 498 -1.54 23.98 -18.67
C LEU A 498 -2.15 23.79 -17.27
N THR A 499 -2.51 22.53 -16.95
CA THR A 499 -3.20 22.18 -15.71
C THR A 499 -2.28 21.39 -14.78
N ILE A 500 -2.02 21.93 -13.59
CA ILE A 500 -1.26 21.28 -12.53
C ILE A 500 -2.23 20.71 -11.51
N GLY A 501 -2.08 19.42 -11.22
CA GLY A 501 -2.88 18.70 -10.23
C GLY A 501 -2.11 18.44 -8.95
N PHE A 502 -2.80 18.60 -7.81
CA PHE A 502 -2.32 18.26 -6.49
C PHE A 502 -3.46 17.66 -5.67
N ALA A 503 -3.40 16.37 -5.36
CA ALA A 503 -4.43 15.74 -4.54
C ALA A 503 -3.87 14.67 -3.61
N ARG A 504 -4.16 14.81 -2.30
CA ARG A 504 -3.68 13.90 -1.26
C ARG A 504 -4.33 14.15 0.10
N ARG A 505 -4.16 13.22 1.08
CA ARG A 505 -4.39 13.58 2.49
C ARG A 505 -3.47 14.75 2.87
N VAL A 506 -3.89 15.57 3.82
CA VAL A 506 -3.19 16.83 4.17
C VAL A 506 -2.53 16.75 5.56
N PRO A 507 -1.57 15.83 5.82
CA PRO A 507 -0.66 16.01 6.94
C PRO A 507 0.42 17.05 6.58
N THR A 508 0.96 17.72 7.57
CA THR A 508 1.88 18.86 7.41
C THR A 508 3.09 18.54 6.51
N TYR A 509 3.69 17.34 6.63
CA TYR A 509 4.86 16.96 5.84
C TYR A 509 4.60 16.90 4.31
N LYS A 510 3.34 16.86 3.87
CA LYS A 510 2.98 16.89 2.45
C LYS A 510 2.96 18.29 1.86
N ARG A 511 3.08 19.31 2.70
CA ARG A 511 3.29 20.72 2.37
C ARG A 511 2.34 21.27 1.30
N LEU A 512 1.03 21.13 1.59
CA LEU A 512 -0.04 21.59 0.71
C LEU A 512 0.15 23.05 0.23
N THR A 513 0.68 23.90 1.09
CA THR A 513 0.83 25.34 0.86
C THR A 513 2.22 25.76 0.38
N LEU A 514 3.12 24.82 0.06
CA LEU A 514 4.46 25.18 -0.44
C LEU A 514 4.39 26.11 -1.67
N MET A 515 3.39 25.92 -2.53
CA MET A 515 3.14 26.78 -3.68
C MET A 515 2.66 28.20 -3.32
N LEU A 516 2.24 28.44 -2.09
CA LEU A 516 1.86 29.77 -1.58
C LEU A 516 3.03 30.50 -0.91
N HIS A 517 4.23 29.93 -0.91
CA HIS A 517 5.41 30.58 -0.29
C HIS A 517 5.72 31.93 -0.95
N ASP A 518 5.51 32.02 -2.27
CA ASP A 518 5.57 33.29 -3.02
C ASP A 518 4.24 33.52 -3.77
N PRO A 519 3.24 34.10 -3.12
CA PRO A 519 1.91 34.28 -3.72
C PRO A 519 1.90 35.27 -4.90
N GLU A 520 2.83 36.23 -4.96
CA GLU A 520 2.92 37.17 -6.08
C GLU A 520 3.46 36.48 -7.33
N ARG A 521 4.48 35.62 -7.18
CA ARG A 521 5.03 34.83 -8.28
C ARG A 521 4.01 33.80 -8.79
N LEU A 522 3.25 33.17 -7.88
CA LEU A 522 2.14 32.30 -8.23
C LEU A 522 1.04 33.05 -8.99
N ARG A 523 0.65 34.25 -8.52
CA ARG A 523 -0.33 35.10 -9.19
C ARG A 523 0.11 35.43 -10.62
N ALA A 524 1.38 35.81 -10.82
CA ALA A 524 1.92 36.13 -12.12
C ALA A 524 1.83 34.95 -13.11
N LEU A 525 2.07 33.72 -12.64
CA LEU A 525 1.90 32.53 -13.46
C LEU A 525 0.43 32.23 -13.80
N LEU A 526 -0.48 32.35 -12.82
CA LEU A 526 -1.91 32.10 -13.01
C LEU A 526 -2.58 33.12 -13.96
N THR A 527 -2.10 34.37 -13.96
CA THR A 527 -2.69 35.48 -14.75
C THR A 527 -1.87 35.86 -15.99
N HIS A 528 -0.85 35.06 -16.32
CA HIS A 528 -0.01 35.36 -17.50
C HIS A 528 -0.85 35.43 -18.77
N PRO A 529 -0.75 36.52 -19.58
CA PRO A 529 -1.68 36.76 -20.66
C PRO A 529 -1.61 35.77 -21.82
N GLU A 530 -0.43 35.21 -22.09
CA GLU A 530 -0.21 34.30 -23.23
C GLU A 530 0.00 32.84 -22.75
N HIS A 531 0.63 32.64 -21.61
CA HIS A 531 1.06 31.35 -21.11
C HIS A 531 0.60 31.13 -19.66
N PRO A 532 -0.71 31.24 -19.36
CA PRO A 532 -1.19 31.05 -17.99
C PRO A 532 -1.07 29.59 -17.56
N ILE A 533 -0.97 29.36 -16.26
CA ILE A 533 -1.21 28.05 -15.66
C ILE A 533 -2.56 28.02 -14.96
N GLN A 534 -3.02 26.81 -14.66
CA GLN A 534 -4.16 26.62 -13.74
C GLN A 534 -3.86 25.46 -12.80
N ILE A 535 -4.40 25.53 -11.58
CA ILE A 535 -4.09 24.57 -10.52
C ILE A 535 -5.36 24.02 -9.93
N VAL A 536 -5.48 22.71 -9.88
CA VAL A 536 -6.54 22.02 -9.18
C VAL A 536 -5.99 21.32 -7.95
N ILE A 537 -6.63 21.56 -6.82
CA ILE A 537 -6.23 21.01 -5.53
C ILE A 537 -7.41 20.25 -4.94
N ALA A 538 -7.14 19.06 -4.40
CA ALA A 538 -8.11 18.28 -3.65
C ALA A 538 -7.45 17.58 -2.47
N GLY A 539 -8.22 17.23 -1.45
CA GLY A 539 -7.69 16.47 -0.32
C GLY A 539 -8.51 16.63 0.94
N LYS A 540 -8.28 15.72 1.87
CA LYS A 540 -8.95 15.70 3.18
C LYS A 540 -7.90 15.73 4.28
N SER A 541 -8.09 16.58 5.28
CA SER A 541 -7.34 16.52 6.53
C SER A 541 -8.04 15.56 7.50
N HIS A 542 -7.26 14.90 8.37
CA HIS A 542 -7.85 14.08 9.43
C HIS A 542 -8.76 14.97 10.31
N PRO A 543 -9.92 14.47 10.77
CA PRO A 543 -10.86 15.27 11.57
C PRO A 543 -10.26 15.93 12.82
N ALA A 544 -9.23 15.29 13.42
CA ALA A 544 -8.50 15.84 14.57
C ALA A 544 -7.26 16.68 14.20
N ASP A 545 -6.96 16.86 12.92
CA ASP A 545 -5.79 17.62 12.44
C ASP A 545 -6.20 19.07 12.11
N GLU A 546 -6.21 19.91 13.12
CA GLU A 546 -6.57 21.33 12.98
C GLU A 546 -5.58 22.09 12.08
N GLU A 547 -4.29 21.72 12.10
CA GLU A 547 -3.28 22.35 11.26
C GLU A 547 -3.52 22.03 9.77
N GLY A 548 -3.77 20.75 9.45
CA GLY A 548 -4.12 20.37 8.08
C GLY A 548 -5.39 21.05 7.57
N LYS A 549 -6.40 21.26 8.44
CA LYS A 549 -7.61 22.05 8.10
C LYS A 549 -7.28 23.51 7.83
N ARG A 550 -6.35 24.08 8.61
CA ARG A 550 -5.88 25.47 8.40
C ARG A 550 -5.18 25.62 7.04
N LEU A 551 -4.36 24.64 6.64
CA LEU A 551 -3.73 24.66 5.31
C LEU A 551 -4.77 24.59 4.17
N ILE A 552 -5.83 23.81 4.33
CA ILE A 552 -6.95 23.79 3.37
C ILE A 552 -7.62 25.15 3.31
N GLN A 553 -7.92 25.76 4.47
CA GLN A 553 -8.55 27.08 4.53
C GLN A 553 -7.71 28.16 3.83
N GLU A 554 -6.41 28.12 3.99
CA GLU A 554 -5.48 29.05 3.34
C GLU A 554 -5.57 28.98 1.81
N ILE A 555 -5.57 27.75 1.25
CA ILE A 555 -5.75 27.53 -0.20
C ILE A 555 -7.13 28.01 -0.66
N VAL A 556 -8.19 27.70 0.05
CA VAL A 556 -9.56 28.10 -0.31
C VAL A 556 -9.67 29.62 -0.36
N LYS A 557 -9.16 30.32 0.65
CA LYS A 557 -9.16 31.79 0.69
C LYS A 557 -8.34 32.41 -0.45
N PHE A 558 -7.21 31.84 -0.79
CA PHE A 558 -6.41 32.30 -1.93
C PHE A 558 -7.17 32.12 -3.26
N ALA A 559 -7.87 31.01 -3.41
CA ALA A 559 -8.65 30.69 -4.61
C ALA A 559 -9.95 31.53 -4.75
N GLU A 560 -10.42 32.19 -3.70
CA GLU A 560 -11.62 33.04 -3.75
C GLU A 560 -11.38 34.44 -4.43
N ASP A 561 -10.10 34.82 -4.62
CA ASP A 561 -9.75 36.06 -5.31
C ASP A 561 -10.42 36.10 -6.69
N PRO A 562 -11.16 37.15 -7.02
CA PRO A 562 -11.87 37.27 -8.30
C PRO A 562 -10.99 37.14 -9.55
N GLU A 563 -9.71 37.52 -9.48
CA GLU A 563 -8.76 37.37 -10.58
C GLU A 563 -8.25 35.92 -10.74
N LEU A 564 -8.24 35.13 -9.65
CA LEU A 564 -7.66 33.81 -9.60
C LEU A 564 -8.68 32.68 -9.66
N ARG A 565 -9.91 32.87 -9.17
CA ARG A 565 -10.93 31.83 -8.96
C ARG A 565 -11.33 31.02 -10.20
N THR A 566 -10.95 31.46 -11.39
CA THR A 566 -11.13 30.69 -12.63
C THR A 566 -9.89 29.88 -13.00
N ARG A 567 -8.76 30.08 -12.31
CA ARG A 567 -7.45 29.47 -12.58
C ARG A 567 -6.95 28.58 -11.44
N ILE A 568 -7.44 28.74 -10.22
CA ILE A 568 -7.12 27.86 -9.10
C ILE A 568 -8.40 27.50 -8.37
N ALA A 569 -8.57 26.22 -8.05
CA ALA A 569 -9.74 25.74 -7.31
C ALA A 569 -9.38 24.61 -6.36
N PHE A 570 -9.99 24.62 -5.17
CA PHE A 570 -10.04 23.48 -4.25
C PHE A 570 -11.34 22.69 -4.50
N LEU A 571 -11.21 21.40 -4.80
CA LEU A 571 -12.36 20.50 -5.00
C LEU A 571 -12.57 19.67 -3.72
N PRO A 572 -13.67 19.91 -2.97
CA PRO A 572 -13.93 19.17 -1.74
C PRO A 572 -14.39 17.74 -2.03
N ASP A 573 -14.29 16.91 -0.99
CA ASP A 573 -14.70 15.50 -0.97
C ASP A 573 -13.95 14.59 -1.95
N TYR A 574 -12.62 14.73 -1.98
CA TYR A 574 -11.75 13.89 -2.77
C TYR A 574 -12.00 12.40 -2.52
N ASN A 575 -12.25 11.65 -3.59
CA ASN A 575 -12.55 10.22 -3.60
C ASN A 575 -12.12 9.54 -4.91
N ILE A 576 -12.28 8.22 -5.03
CA ILE A 576 -11.90 7.43 -6.22
C ILE A 576 -12.51 8.01 -7.51
N ALA A 577 -13.79 8.33 -7.51
CA ALA A 577 -14.48 8.82 -8.70
C ALA A 577 -13.94 10.18 -9.17
N MET A 578 -13.58 11.09 -8.25
CA MET A 578 -12.89 12.33 -8.59
C MET A 578 -11.48 12.06 -9.10
N ALA A 579 -10.76 11.15 -8.44
CA ALA A 579 -9.39 10.81 -8.78
C ALA A 579 -9.26 10.25 -10.20
N GLN A 580 -10.20 9.39 -10.63
CA GLN A 580 -10.24 8.80 -11.98
C GLN A 580 -10.38 9.82 -13.11
N LEU A 581 -10.91 11.01 -12.83
CA LEU A 581 -10.99 12.11 -13.80
C LEU A 581 -9.84 13.12 -13.61
N MET A 582 -9.40 13.32 -12.36
CA MET A 582 -8.38 14.32 -12.04
C MET A 582 -6.98 13.89 -12.51
N TYR A 583 -6.60 12.63 -12.32
CA TYR A 583 -5.29 12.15 -12.78
C TYR A 583 -5.13 12.29 -14.30
N PRO A 584 -6.02 11.73 -15.15
CA PRO A 584 -5.88 11.89 -16.60
C PRO A 584 -6.12 13.33 -17.08
N GLY A 585 -6.91 14.14 -16.35
CA GLY A 585 -7.31 15.47 -16.77
C GLY A 585 -6.29 16.58 -16.49
N THR A 586 -5.19 16.29 -15.80
CA THR A 586 -4.09 17.23 -15.56
C THR A 586 -2.93 17.01 -16.52
N ASP A 587 -2.02 17.96 -16.68
CA ASP A 587 -0.83 17.85 -17.52
C ASP A 587 0.43 17.61 -16.70
N VAL A 588 0.47 18.16 -15.49
CA VAL A 588 1.54 17.98 -14.51
C VAL A 588 0.94 17.53 -13.18
N TRP A 589 1.57 16.54 -12.57
CA TRP A 589 1.24 16.10 -11.22
C TRP A 589 2.31 16.56 -10.24
N LEU A 590 1.92 17.47 -9.35
CA LEU A 590 2.83 18.05 -8.35
C LEU A 590 2.88 17.16 -7.10
N ASN A 591 4.10 16.87 -6.64
CA ASN A 591 4.34 16.09 -5.45
C ASN A 591 5.55 16.65 -4.69
N ASN A 592 5.32 17.33 -3.58
CA ASN A 592 6.35 18.09 -2.86
C ASN A 592 6.43 17.72 -1.36
N PRO A 593 6.53 16.42 -1.00
CA PRO A 593 6.65 16.00 0.40
C PRO A 593 7.97 16.49 1.01
N LEU A 594 8.02 16.52 2.33
CA LEU A 594 9.26 16.67 3.08
C LEU A 594 10.01 15.33 3.05
N ARG A 595 11.07 15.25 2.27
CA ARG A 595 11.90 14.04 2.18
C ARG A 595 12.59 13.73 3.52
N PRO A 596 12.64 12.44 3.97
CA PRO A 596 12.19 11.22 3.30
C PRO A 596 10.83 10.70 3.83
N LEU A 597 9.84 11.55 4.03
CA LEU A 597 8.59 11.22 4.71
C LEU A 597 7.47 10.72 3.77
N GLU A 598 7.74 10.53 2.47
CA GLU A 598 6.81 9.87 1.55
C GLU A 598 7.21 8.40 1.38
N ALA A 599 6.41 7.47 1.88
CA ALA A 599 6.73 6.04 1.77
C ALA A 599 6.76 5.56 0.32
N CYS A 600 5.79 5.98 -0.49
CA CYS A 600 5.74 5.67 -1.92
C CYS A 600 5.11 6.79 -2.75
N GLY A 601 3.85 7.18 -2.50
CA GLY A 601 3.18 8.25 -3.24
C GLY A 601 2.54 7.79 -4.56
N THR A 602 1.63 6.81 -4.52
CA THR A 602 1.00 6.19 -5.71
C THR A 602 0.17 7.15 -6.59
N SER A 603 -0.09 8.39 -6.16
CA SER A 603 -0.81 9.38 -6.96
C SER A 603 -0.07 9.74 -8.25
N GLY A 604 1.24 9.98 -8.17
CA GLY A 604 2.09 10.24 -9.33
C GLY A 604 2.17 9.05 -10.30
N MET A 605 2.11 7.81 -9.80
CA MET A 605 2.05 6.61 -10.61
C MET A 605 0.77 6.57 -11.47
N LYS A 606 -0.40 6.86 -10.88
CA LYS A 606 -1.70 6.92 -11.57
C LYS A 606 -1.72 8.01 -12.64
N ALA A 607 -1.12 9.15 -12.33
CA ALA A 607 -0.95 10.23 -13.30
C ALA A 607 -0.07 9.79 -14.49
N ALA A 608 1.07 9.16 -14.22
CA ALA A 608 1.99 8.67 -15.25
C ALA A 608 1.35 7.65 -16.20
N LEU A 609 0.49 6.74 -15.72
CA LEU A 609 -0.28 5.80 -16.56
C LEU A 609 -1.19 6.50 -17.58
N ASN A 610 -1.45 7.77 -17.40
CA ASN A 610 -2.25 8.61 -18.30
C ASN A 610 -1.39 9.60 -19.12
N GLY A 611 -0.07 9.47 -19.07
CA GLY A 611 0.84 10.37 -19.77
C GLY A 611 0.93 11.75 -19.13
N VAL A 612 0.58 11.88 -17.85
CA VAL A 612 0.79 13.10 -17.05
C VAL A 612 2.21 13.12 -16.53
N LEU A 613 2.90 14.24 -16.68
CA LEU A 613 4.29 14.38 -16.28
C LEU A 613 4.40 14.71 -14.78
N ASN A 614 5.29 14.02 -14.07
CA ASN A 614 5.49 14.27 -12.65
C ASN A 614 6.46 15.45 -12.42
N LEU A 615 6.09 16.36 -11.52
CA LEU A 615 6.95 17.38 -10.95
C LEU A 615 7.04 17.11 -9.45
N SER A 616 8.13 16.50 -9.01
CA SER A 616 8.20 15.95 -7.66
C SER A 616 9.56 16.12 -7.01
N ILE A 617 9.55 16.28 -5.68
CA ILE A 617 10.72 15.98 -4.85
C ILE A 617 11.11 14.51 -5.10
N LEU A 618 12.42 14.21 -5.05
CA LEU A 618 12.97 12.85 -5.16
C LEU A 618 12.72 12.07 -3.87
N ASP A 619 11.44 11.72 -3.64
CA ASP A 619 10.97 10.96 -2.48
C ASP A 619 10.02 9.84 -2.91
N GLY A 620 9.79 8.86 -2.06
CA GLY A 620 8.95 7.71 -2.35
C GLY A 620 9.44 6.90 -3.55
N TRP A 621 8.56 6.71 -4.55
CA TRP A 621 8.88 5.95 -5.77
C TRP A 621 9.71 6.72 -6.80
N TRP A 622 9.66 8.08 -6.78
CA TRP A 622 10.21 8.91 -7.83
C TRP A 622 11.74 8.78 -8.02
N PRO A 623 12.57 8.65 -6.96
CA PRO A 623 14.01 8.44 -7.12
C PRO A 623 14.40 7.17 -7.89
N GLU A 624 13.50 6.18 -7.95
CA GLU A 624 13.76 4.89 -8.62
C GLU A 624 13.60 4.98 -10.14
N TYR A 625 12.74 5.89 -10.60
CA TYR A 625 12.29 5.90 -12.00
C TYR A 625 12.47 7.24 -12.73
N PHE A 626 12.87 8.30 -12.02
CA PHE A 626 13.18 9.57 -12.65
C PHE A 626 14.46 9.49 -13.48
N ASP A 627 14.36 9.83 -14.77
CA ASP A 627 15.48 9.78 -15.73
C ASP A 627 15.76 11.11 -16.45
N GLY A 628 15.04 12.17 -16.08
CA GLY A 628 15.16 13.49 -16.67
C GLY A 628 14.36 13.70 -17.97
N GLN A 629 13.67 12.65 -18.49
CA GLN A 629 12.86 12.73 -19.71
C GLN A 629 11.35 12.51 -19.42
N ASN A 630 11.03 11.96 -18.25
CA ASN A 630 9.68 11.57 -17.84
C ASN A 630 9.01 12.54 -16.86
N GLY A 631 9.62 13.72 -16.66
CA GLY A 631 9.13 14.74 -15.73
C GLY A 631 10.27 15.58 -15.16
N TRP A 632 10.08 16.14 -13.98
CA TRP A 632 11.03 17.02 -13.31
C TRP A 632 11.27 16.63 -11.85
N ALA A 633 12.52 16.73 -11.41
CA ALA A 633 12.88 16.59 -10.00
C ALA A 633 13.03 17.98 -9.37
N ILE A 634 12.32 18.24 -8.29
CA ILE A 634 12.51 19.42 -7.45
C ILE A 634 13.74 19.12 -6.55
N PRO A 635 14.81 19.92 -6.64
CA PRO A 635 15.98 19.76 -5.76
C PRO A 635 15.58 19.86 -4.29
N THR A 636 16.14 19.00 -3.45
CA THR A 636 15.91 19.05 -2.01
C THR A 636 16.96 19.89 -1.31
N ALA A 637 16.53 20.63 -0.30
CA ALA A 637 17.43 21.43 0.56
C ALA A 637 17.69 20.72 1.91
N ASP A 638 18.04 19.43 1.86
CA ASP A 638 18.26 18.60 3.07
C ASP A 638 19.34 19.14 4.01
N ALA A 639 20.28 19.92 3.50
CA ALA A 639 21.35 20.57 4.27
C ALA A 639 20.94 21.93 4.88
N ALA A 640 19.71 22.43 4.64
CA ALA A 640 19.24 23.66 5.24
C ALA A 640 19.19 23.57 6.78
N GLY A 641 19.51 24.65 7.45
CA GLY A 641 19.63 24.69 8.90
C GLY A 641 18.30 24.59 9.66
N ASP A 642 17.18 24.96 8.99
CA ASP A 642 15.83 24.85 9.56
C ASP A 642 14.78 24.56 8.46
N SER A 643 13.56 24.23 8.91
CA SER A 643 12.47 23.85 8.00
C SER A 643 11.97 25.03 7.15
N ALA A 644 11.98 26.23 7.66
CA ALA A 644 11.49 27.40 6.92
C ALA A 644 12.44 27.79 5.77
N GLU A 645 13.75 27.75 6.00
CA GLU A 645 14.75 27.97 4.97
C GLU A 645 14.70 26.85 3.91
N ARG A 646 14.50 25.61 4.34
CA ARG A 646 14.30 24.48 3.44
C ARG A 646 13.07 24.68 2.54
N ASP A 647 11.92 25.04 3.12
CA ASP A 647 10.69 25.29 2.38
C ASP A 647 10.84 26.42 1.39
N LYS A 648 11.56 27.50 1.76
CA LYS A 648 11.86 28.62 0.88
C LYS A 648 12.68 28.18 -0.33
N LEU A 649 13.80 27.47 -0.11
CA LEU A 649 14.68 27.03 -1.18
C LEU A 649 13.99 26.05 -2.13
N GLU A 650 13.20 25.12 -1.60
CA GLU A 650 12.45 24.14 -2.40
C GLU A 650 11.29 24.79 -3.16
N ALA A 651 10.63 25.83 -2.59
CA ALA A 651 9.63 26.62 -3.29
C ALA A 651 10.25 27.45 -4.42
N GLU A 652 11.39 28.09 -4.18
CA GLU A 652 12.14 28.81 -5.24
C GLU A 652 12.48 27.87 -6.40
N ALA A 653 13.01 26.68 -6.10
CA ALA A 653 13.34 25.66 -7.11
C ALA A 653 12.09 25.19 -7.88
N LEU A 654 10.95 24.99 -7.19
CA LEU A 654 9.67 24.68 -7.82
C LEU A 654 9.27 25.74 -8.84
N TYR A 655 9.32 27.01 -8.48
CA TYR A 655 8.96 28.11 -9.38
C TYR A 655 9.93 28.22 -10.56
N ASP A 656 11.23 28.06 -10.33
CA ASP A 656 12.23 28.10 -11.41
C ASP A 656 11.99 27.02 -12.46
N ILE A 657 11.61 25.81 -12.02
CA ILE A 657 11.24 24.72 -12.92
C ILE A 657 9.95 25.06 -13.69
N LEU A 658 8.93 25.57 -13.02
CA LEU A 658 7.67 25.95 -13.65
C LEU A 658 7.89 27.01 -14.74
N GLU A 659 8.61 28.09 -14.43
CA GLU A 659 8.79 29.24 -15.33
C GLU A 659 9.72 28.93 -16.50
N HIS A 660 10.79 28.17 -16.28
CA HIS A 660 11.84 28.01 -17.27
C HIS A 660 11.79 26.70 -18.04
N GLN A 661 11.04 25.70 -17.57
CA GLN A 661 10.98 24.39 -18.19
C GLN A 661 9.55 23.93 -18.50
N VAL A 662 8.67 23.94 -17.50
CA VAL A 662 7.31 23.37 -17.63
C VAL A 662 6.44 24.22 -18.54
N VAL A 663 6.30 25.51 -18.23
CA VAL A 663 5.45 26.43 -19.00
C VAL A 663 5.94 26.58 -20.46
N PRO A 664 7.22 26.87 -20.73
CA PRO A 664 7.71 26.93 -22.12
C PRO A 664 7.50 25.61 -22.88
N GLY A 665 7.78 24.44 -22.22
CA GLY A 665 7.62 23.13 -22.85
C GLY A 665 6.20 22.81 -23.28
N PHE A 666 5.20 23.25 -22.51
CA PHE A 666 3.79 23.04 -22.82
C PHE A 666 3.27 23.95 -23.93
N TYR A 667 3.70 25.21 -23.98
CA TYR A 667 3.20 26.21 -24.92
C TYR A 667 3.97 26.30 -26.25
N GLU A 668 5.17 25.72 -26.33
CA GLU A 668 5.91 25.59 -27.61
C GLU A 668 5.18 24.61 -28.54
N ARG A 669 4.64 25.10 -29.64
CA ARG A 669 3.82 24.31 -30.58
C ARG A 669 4.47 24.32 -31.97
N ASN A 670 4.36 23.17 -32.67
CA ASN A 670 4.67 23.09 -34.10
C ASN A 670 3.56 23.71 -34.98
N ALA A 671 3.71 23.63 -36.30
CA ALA A 671 2.76 24.19 -37.27
C ALA A 671 1.35 23.55 -37.17
N ASP A 672 1.25 22.32 -36.68
CA ASP A 672 0.00 21.59 -36.49
C ASP A 672 -0.61 21.81 -35.09
N GLY A 673 0.00 22.67 -34.27
CA GLY A 673 -0.47 23.00 -32.93
C GLY A 673 -0.12 21.94 -31.87
N VAL A 674 0.76 20.98 -32.16
CA VAL A 674 1.20 19.92 -31.27
C VAL A 674 2.48 20.35 -30.51
N PRO A 675 2.55 20.19 -29.18
CA PRO A 675 3.77 20.44 -28.40
C PRO A 675 4.70 19.22 -28.50
N GLU A 676 5.52 19.14 -29.52
CA GLU A 676 6.35 17.96 -29.83
C GLU A 676 7.20 17.48 -28.67
N ARG A 677 7.89 18.41 -27.97
CA ARG A 677 8.73 18.08 -26.82
C ARG A 677 7.90 17.48 -25.68
N TRP A 678 6.71 18.02 -25.47
CA TRP A 678 5.78 17.55 -24.44
C TRP A 678 5.24 16.17 -24.77
N VAL A 679 4.79 15.95 -26.01
CA VAL A 679 4.28 14.67 -26.48
C VAL A 679 5.36 13.60 -26.47
N LYS A 680 6.61 13.95 -26.79
CA LYS A 680 7.75 13.05 -26.65
C LYS A 680 7.93 12.60 -25.19
N ALA A 681 7.83 13.52 -24.22
CA ALA A 681 7.91 13.18 -22.80
C ALA A 681 6.72 12.31 -22.35
N ILE A 682 5.50 12.60 -22.82
CA ILE A 682 4.32 11.74 -22.58
C ILE A 682 4.57 10.31 -23.08
N ARG A 683 5.03 10.17 -24.33
CA ARG A 683 5.31 8.87 -24.95
C ARG A 683 6.39 8.11 -24.17
N HIS A 684 7.46 8.80 -23.77
CA HIS A 684 8.54 8.24 -22.97
C HIS A 684 8.02 7.78 -21.59
N THR A 685 7.19 8.58 -20.94
CA THR A 685 6.54 8.24 -19.67
C THR A 685 5.67 6.99 -19.80
N LEU A 686 4.77 6.94 -20.80
CA LEU A 686 3.89 5.80 -21.02
C LEU A 686 4.68 4.52 -21.34
N ALA A 687 5.66 4.59 -22.25
CA ALA A 687 6.43 3.44 -22.66
C ALA A 687 7.38 2.91 -21.56
N GLY A 688 8.01 3.82 -20.81
CA GLY A 688 9.01 3.45 -19.80
C GLY A 688 8.43 3.15 -18.43
N LEU A 689 7.41 3.90 -18.00
CA LEU A 689 6.90 3.80 -16.63
C LEU A 689 5.68 2.88 -16.49
N SER A 690 4.80 2.76 -17.50
CA SER A 690 3.56 2.00 -17.32
C SER A 690 3.77 0.54 -16.91
N PRO A 691 4.71 -0.23 -17.49
CA PRO A 691 4.98 -1.59 -17.03
C PRO A 691 5.49 -1.64 -15.58
N GLU A 692 6.38 -0.71 -15.24
CA GLU A 692 7.05 -0.64 -13.93
C GLU A 692 6.11 -0.20 -12.81
N LEU A 693 5.13 0.65 -13.11
CA LEU A 693 4.18 1.18 -12.16
C LEU A 693 2.91 0.30 -12.03
N SER A 694 2.81 -0.78 -12.81
CA SER A 694 1.66 -1.68 -12.77
C SER A 694 1.59 -2.46 -11.45
N ALA A 695 0.39 -2.57 -10.87
CA ALA A 695 0.13 -3.45 -9.74
C ALA A 695 0.36 -4.93 -10.10
N ASP A 696 0.27 -5.31 -11.36
CA ASP A 696 0.60 -6.68 -11.82
C ASP A 696 2.08 -7.00 -11.60
N ARG A 697 2.99 -6.05 -11.92
CA ARG A 697 4.41 -6.18 -11.59
C ARG A 697 4.60 -6.35 -10.08
N MET A 698 3.98 -5.48 -9.28
CA MET A 698 4.06 -5.53 -7.81
C MET A 698 3.56 -6.87 -7.25
N VAL A 699 2.38 -7.34 -7.67
CA VAL A 699 1.81 -8.61 -7.18
C VAL A 699 2.66 -9.80 -7.61
N ARG A 700 3.21 -9.80 -8.83
CA ARG A 700 4.17 -10.84 -9.26
C ARG A 700 5.40 -10.87 -8.36
N GLU A 701 5.97 -9.72 -8.01
CA GLU A 701 7.09 -9.64 -7.06
C GLU A 701 6.71 -10.16 -5.67
N TYR A 702 5.52 -9.83 -5.15
CA TYR A 702 5.04 -10.42 -3.89
C TYR A 702 4.94 -11.94 -3.98
N VAL A 703 4.38 -12.47 -5.07
CA VAL A 703 4.29 -13.92 -5.26
C VAL A 703 5.67 -14.56 -5.26
N GLU A 704 6.61 -14.06 -6.05
CA GLU A 704 7.92 -14.69 -6.22
C GLU A 704 8.85 -14.49 -5.02
N ARG A 705 8.85 -13.29 -4.43
CA ARG A 705 9.84 -12.93 -3.40
C ARG A 705 9.32 -13.11 -1.97
N ARG A 706 7.99 -13.25 -1.77
CA ARG A 706 7.38 -13.35 -0.44
C ARG A 706 6.45 -14.55 -0.30
N TYR A 707 5.40 -14.67 -1.13
CA TYR A 707 4.38 -15.68 -0.90
C TYR A 707 4.88 -17.10 -1.15
N ARG A 708 5.64 -17.33 -2.22
CA ARG A 708 6.24 -18.66 -2.49
C ARG A 708 7.25 -19.08 -1.41
N PRO A 709 8.22 -18.24 -1.00
CA PRO A 709 9.09 -18.56 0.13
C PRO A 709 8.33 -18.81 1.44
N ALA A 710 7.37 -17.95 1.80
CA ALA A 710 6.60 -18.09 3.03
C ALA A 710 5.78 -19.39 3.05
N GLY A 711 5.07 -19.72 1.96
CA GLY A 711 4.32 -20.98 1.87
C GLY A 711 5.21 -22.21 1.89
N ARG A 712 6.41 -22.15 1.29
CA ARG A 712 7.39 -23.24 1.37
C ARG A 712 7.88 -23.47 2.79
N PHE A 713 8.25 -22.42 3.53
CA PHE A 713 8.71 -22.52 4.91
C PHE A 713 7.59 -22.96 5.85
N GLU A 714 6.38 -22.45 5.66
CA GLU A 714 5.21 -22.85 6.44
C GLU A 714 4.96 -24.37 6.29
N ARG A 715 4.89 -24.88 5.05
CA ARG A 715 4.72 -26.31 4.77
C ARG A 715 5.83 -27.16 5.34
N GLU A 716 7.09 -26.71 5.23
CA GLU A 716 8.23 -27.43 5.80
C GLU A 716 8.14 -27.54 7.33
N LEU A 717 7.72 -26.47 8.01
CA LEU A 717 7.58 -26.45 9.46
C LEU A 717 6.34 -27.22 9.95
N SER A 718 5.30 -27.32 9.13
CA SER A 718 4.04 -28.01 9.48
C SER A 718 4.08 -29.52 9.19
N ARG A 719 5.04 -30.00 8.40
CA ARG A 719 5.17 -31.41 8.06
C ARG A 719 5.53 -32.31 9.27
N ASP A 720 5.19 -33.60 9.16
CA ASP A 720 5.60 -34.65 10.11
C ASP A 720 5.27 -34.27 11.56
N ASN A 721 4.05 -33.83 11.79
CA ASN A 721 3.58 -33.36 13.10
C ASN A 721 4.50 -32.28 13.70
N TYR A 722 4.85 -31.25 12.89
CA TYR A 722 5.65 -30.08 13.26
C TYR A 722 7.09 -30.40 13.71
N ARG A 723 7.67 -31.48 13.21
CA ARG A 723 9.03 -31.91 13.61
C ARG A 723 10.06 -30.78 13.36
N SER A 724 10.08 -30.24 12.15
CA SER A 724 11.02 -29.15 11.78
C SER A 724 10.81 -27.89 12.63
N ALA A 725 9.58 -27.59 13.05
CA ALA A 725 9.31 -26.45 13.94
C ALA A 725 9.88 -26.68 15.35
N ARG A 726 9.72 -27.91 15.89
CA ARG A 726 10.31 -28.30 17.18
C ARG A 726 11.83 -28.26 17.14
N ASP A 727 12.43 -28.81 16.08
CA ASP A 727 13.88 -28.82 15.91
C ASP A 727 14.43 -27.38 15.78
N LEU A 728 13.74 -26.51 15.04
CA LEU A 728 14.12 -25.09 14.89
C LEU A 728 14.00 -24.32 16.21
N ALA A 729 12.91 -24.50 16.94
CA ALA A 729 12.71 -23.86 18.24
C ALA A 729 13.81 -24.27 19.25
N ALA A 730 14.08 -25.58 19.38
CA ALA A 730 15.14 -26.08 20.24
C ALA A 730 16.54 -25.60 19.78
N TRP A 731 16.79 -25.51 18.48
CA TRP A 731 18.03 -24.94 17.94
C TRP A 731 18.18 -23.44 18.30
N LYS A 732 17.12 -22.63 18.12
CA LYS A 732 17.14 -21.19 18.48
C LYS A 732 17.40 -20.99 19.99
N GLU A 733 16.77 -21.79 20.82
CA GLU A 733 16.94 -21.74 22.28
C GLU A 733 18.38 -22.08 22.70
N ARG A 734 18.95 -23.17 22.17
CA ARG A 734 20.36 -23.55 22.36
C ARG A 734 21.31 -22.45 21.89
N LEU A 735 21.01 -21.84 20.73
CA LEU A 735 21.85 -20.77 20.17
C LEU A 735 21.84 -19.53 21.05
N HIS A 736 20.67 -19.10 21.52
CA HIS A 736 20.53 -17.96 22.43
C HIS A 736 21.30 -18.18 23.75
N ALA A 737 21.22 -19.38 24.33
CA ALA A 737 21.92 -19.72 25.56
C ALA A 737 23.46 -19.71 25.38
N ALA A 738 23.95 -20.14 24.22
CA ALA A 738 25.40 -20.24 23.93
C ALA A 738 26.00 -18.91 23.45
N TRP A 739 25.21 -18.03 22.81
CA TRP A 739 25.69 -16.84 22.11
C TRP A 739 26.53 -15.85 22.93
N PRO A 740 26.26 -15.60 24.23
CA PRO A 740 27.08 -14.71 25.04
C PRO A 740 28.56 -15.15 25.14
N GLY A 741 28.86 -16.41 24.86
CA GLY A 741 30.25 -16.95 24.82
C GLY A 741 30.87 -16.96 23.43
N VAL A 742 30.11 -16.59 22.37
CA VAL A 742 30.62 -16.56 20.99
C VAL A 742 31.43 -15.27 20.79
N SER A 743 32.65 -15.37 20.28
CA SER A 743 33.51 -14.22 20.01
C SER A 743 34.57 -14.51 18.95
N VAL A 744 34.93 -13.49 18.19
CA VAL A 744 36.12 -13.52 17.32
C VAL A 744 37.32 -13.18 18.19
N THR A 745 38.17 -14.16 18.45
CA THR A 745 39.29 -14.00 19.39
C THR A 745 40.53 -13.42 18.75
N HIS A 746 40.74 -13.67 17.44
CA HIS A 746 41.89 -13.16 16.70
C HIS A 746 41.64 -13.26 15.20
N VAL A 747 42.13 -12.27 14.44
CA VAL A 747 42.10 -12.26 12.97
C VAL A 747 43.51 -12.02 12.44
N GLU A 748 43.97 -12.92 11.57
CA GLU A 748 45.23 -12.78 10.87
C GLU A 748 44.96 -12.49 9.40
N SER A 749 45.72 -11.59 8.79
CA SER A 749 45.69 -11.31 7.36
C SER A 749 47.09 -11.46 6.72
N GLY A 750 47.12 -11.94 5.48
CA GLY A 750 48.35 -12.15 4.69
C GLY A 750 48.05 -12.19 3.20
N GLY A 751 49.05 -12.55 2.43
CA GLY A 751 48.93 -12.75 0.97
C GLY A 751 49.11 -11.47 0.13
N VAL A 752 49.12 -10.28 0.76
CA VAL A 752 49.33 -9.01 0.05
C VAL A 752 50.71 -8.46 0.29
N SER A 753 51.26 -7.72 -0.68
CA SER A 753 52.54 -7.04 -0.57
C SER A 753 52.47 -5.83 0.39
N SER A 754 53.64 -5.24 0.72
CA SER A 754 53.71 -4.00 1.51
C SER A 754 53.00 -2.80 0.85
N VAL A 755 52.71 -2.90 -0.45
CA VAL A 755 51.93 -1.95 -1.24
C VAL A 755 50.88 -2.76 -2.02
N PRO A 756 49.69 -3.03 -1.44
CA PRO A 756 48.67 -3.81 -2.10
C PRO A 756 48.23 -3.20 -3.42
N GLN A 757 47.96 -4.03 -4.43
CA GLN A 757 47.49 -3.62 -5.75
C GLN A 757 46.16 -4.24 -6.09
N VAL A 758 45.44 -3.62 -7.02
CA VAL A 758 44.20 -4.21 -7.56
C VAL A 758 44.54 -5.55 -8.21
N GLY A 759 43.81 -6.59 -7.82
CA GLY A 759 44.05 -7.96 -8.23
C GLY A 759 44.81 -8.82 -7.22
N ASP A 760 45.38 -8.20 -6.15
CA ASP A 760 45.96 -8.98 -5.07
C ASP A 760 44.88 -9.72 -4.27
N GLU A 761 45.27 -10.86 -3.65
CA GLU A 761 44.42 -11.68 -2.82
C GLU A 761 44.79 -11.53 -1.33
N LEU A 762 43.86 -11.03 -0.53
CA LEU A 762 43.99 -10.97 0.92
C LEU A 762 43.53 -12.29 1.55
N HIS A 763 44.46 -13.05 2.10
CA HIS A 763 44.16 -14.29 2.83
C HIS A 763 43.83 -13.95 4.28
N LEU A 764 42.72 -14.46 4.76
CA LEU A 764 42.23 -14.23 6.10
C LEU A 764 42.16 -15.55 6.90
N ARG A 765 42.50 -15.45 8.16
CA ARG A 765 42.39 -16.50 9.17
C ARG A 765 41.73 -15.94 10.41
N ALA A 766 40.51 -16.38 10.71
CA ALA A 766 39.76 -15.94 11.89
C ALA A 766 39.65 -17.05 12.91
N HIS A 767 40.09 -16.78 14.13
CA HIS A 767 39.95 -17.66 15.30
C HIS A 767 38.69 -17.27 16.05
N VAL A 768 37.75 -18.19 16.13
CA VAL A 768 36.43 -17.95 16.70
C VAL A 768 36.16 -18.88 17.87
N ASN A 769 35.82 -18.34 19.02
CA ASN A 769 35.29 -19.13 20.11
C ASN A 769 33.79 -19.34 19.82
N LEU A 770 33.37 -20.57 19.60
CA LEU A 770 32.00 -20.98 19.36
C LEU A 770 31.25 -21.40 20.61
N ASN A 771 31.94 -21.37 21.81
CA ASN A 771 31.37 -21.88 23.04
C ASN A 771 30.93 -23.35 22.85
N SER A 772 29.64 -23.66 23.03
CA SER A 772 29.06 -24.99 22.85
C SER A 772 28.44 -25.23 21.46
N LEU A 773 28.58 -24.28 20.54
CA LEU A 773 28.01 -24.36 19.19
C LEU A 773 28.93 -25.12 18.24
N ALA A 774 28.33 -25.79 17.24
CA ALA A 774 29.06 -26.39 16.13
C ALA A 774 29.39 -25.33 15.05
N ALA A 775 30.38 -25.59 14.21
CA ALA A 775 30.72 -24.70 13.08
C ALA A 775 29.56 -24.54 12.09
N ASP A 776 28.70 -25.58 11.97
CA ASP A 776 27.51 -25.53 11.10
C ASP A 776 26.35 -24.69 11.66
N ASP A 777 26.38 -24.35 12.95
CA ASP A 777 25.37 -23.48 13.58
C ASP A 777 25.59 -22.00 13.24
N VAL A 778 26.75 -21.63 12.68
CA VAL A 778 27.15 -20.25 12.39
C VAL A 778 27.72 -20.07 11.00
N THR A 779 27.64 -18.84 10.50
CA THR A 779 28.48 -18.38 9.39
C THR A 779 29.47 -17.37 9.93
N VAL A 780 30.78 -17.59 9.67
CA VAL A 780 31.80 -16.58 9.92
C VAL A 780 32.00 -15.82 8.61
N GLU A 781 31.87 -14.51 8.63
CA GLU A 781 31.93 -13.66 7.45
C GLU A 781 33.01 -12.60 7.60
N VAL A 782 33.75 -12.35 6.53
CA VAL A 782 34.49 -11.10 6.38
C VAL A 782 33.55 -10.06 5.74
N VAL A 783 33.45 -8.91 6.40
CA VAL A 783 32.79 -7.71 5.86
C VAL A 783 33.92 -6.77 5.44
N TYR A 784 33.95 -6.38 4.18
CA TYR A 784 34.98 -5.51 3.63
C TYR A 784 34.37 -4.42 2.74
N GLY A 785 35.07 -3.29 2.65
CA GLY A 785 34.56 -2.15 1.89
C GLY A 785 35.56 -1.02 1.82
N VAL A 786 35.06 0.15 1.45
CA VAL A 786 35.86 1.37 1.41
C VAL A 786 36.01 1.93 2.82
N SER A 787 37.26 2.19 3.23
CA SER A 787 37.59 2.91 4.46
C SER A 787 38.02 4.33 4.10
N HIS A 788 37.25 5.32 4.62
CA HIS A 788 37.61 6.74 4.54
C HIS A 788 38.17 7.20 5.91
N ASN A 789 38.31 8.48 6.13
CA ASN A 789 38.83 9.09 7.37
C ASN A 789 38.15 8.57 8.64
N GLY A 790 38.61 7.42 9.16
CA GLY A 790 38.10 6.74 10.34
C GLY A 790 37.94 5.23 10.10
N ASP A 791 37.46 4.50 11.11
CA ASP A 791 37.36 3.04 11.11
C ASP A 791 36.06 2.52 10.47
N ASN A 792 35.20 3.41 9.95
CA ASN A 792 33.92 3.01 9.35
C ASN A 792 34.09 2.52 7.90
N LEU A 793 33.45 1.41 7.60
CA LEU A 793 33.37 0.85 6.25
C LEU A 793 32.14 1.39 5.52
N THR A 794 32.31 1.71 4.24
CA THR A 794 31.22 2.05 3.30
C THR A 794 31.29 1.14 2.08
N ASP A 795 30.20 1.06 1.28
CA ASP A 795 30.08 0.17 0.12
C ASP A 795 30.49 -1.28 0.49
N THR A 796 29.99 -1.79 1.60
CA THR A 796 30.40 -3.06 2.19
C THR A 796 29.92 -4.24 1.35
N GLN A 797 30.79 -5.27 1.30
CA GLN A 797 30.50 -6.60 0.77
C GLN A 797 30.81 -7.63 1.85
N THR A 798 30.14 -8.77 1.78
CA THR A 798 30.33 -9.89 2.70
C THR A 798 30.76 -11.14 1.94
N GLN A 799 31.68 -11.89 2.55
CA GLN A 799 32.09 -13.19 2.04
C GLN A 799 32.25 -14.18 3.21
N ALA A 800 31.70 -15.37 3.06
CA ALA A 800 31.84 -16.41 4.07
C ALA A 800 33.29 -16.93 4.14
N LEU A 801 33.75 -17.19 5.36
CA LEU A 801 34.98 -17.91 5.64
C LEU A 801 34.65 -19.38 5.96
N GLU A 802 35.39 -20.30 5.41
CA GLU A 802 35.15 -21.72 5.60
C GLU A 802 35.96 -22.29 6.80
N PRO A 803 35.41 -23.28 7.53
CA PRO A 803 36.16 -23.93 8.58
C PRO A 803 37.45 -24.55 7.99
N ALA A 804 38.62 -24.25 8.59
CA ALA A 804 39.88 -24.76 8.13
C ALA A 804 39.95 -26.28 8.25
N ALA A 805 40.77 -26.91 7.40
CA ALA A 805 40.97 -28.36 7.42
C ALA A 805 41.51 -28.83 8.78
N ALA A 806 41.17 -30.09 9.19
CA ALA A 806 41.52 -30.63 10.50
C ALA A 806 43.01 -30.52 10.89
N ARG A 807 43.90 -30.56 9.89
CA ARG A 807 45.37 -30.37 10.11
C ARG A 807 45.72 -28.93 10.51
N GLU A 808 45.01 -27.97 10.04
CA GLU A 808 45.24 -26.54 10.33
C GLU A 808 44.54 -26.10 11.62
N GLN A 809 43.43 -26.75 12.02
CA GLN A 809 42.74 -26.53 13.28
C GLN A 809 43.67 -26.75 14.49
N GLY A 810 44.63 -27.69 14.40
CA GLY A 810 45.60 -27.95 15.46
C GLY A 810 46.56 -26.79 15.78
N THR A 811 46.57 -25.75 14.98
CA THR A 811 47.37 -24.51 15.21
C THR A 811 46.58 -23.41 15.93
N SER A 812 45.28 -23.63 16.17
CA SER A 812 44.41 -22.65 16.84
C SER A 812 44.66 -22.64 18.37
N PRO A 813 44.45 -21.49 19.03
CA PRO A 813 44.41 -21.43 20.49
C PRO A 813 43.39 -22.42 21.07
N ALA A 814 43.68 -22.97 22.23
CA ALA A 814 42.79 -23.94 22.88
C ALA A 814 41.36 -23.30 23.04
N GLY A 815 40.35 -23.99 22.54
CA GLY A 815 38.94 -23.59 22.62
C GLY A 815 38.48 -22.70 21.45
N SER A 816 39.32 -22.39 20.45
CA SER A 816 38.90 -21.69 19.25
C SER A 816 38.88 -22.57 17.99
N THR A 817 37.92 -22.26 17.10
CA THR A 817 37.83 -22.87 15.75
C THR A 817 38.40 -21.89 14.73
N LEU A 818 39.24 -22.38 13.82
CA LEU A 818 39.82 -21.59 12.74
C LEU A 818 38.92 -21.57 11.51
N PHE A 819 38.64 -20.38 10.99
CA PHE A 819 37.97 -20.17 9.69
C PHE A 819 38.94 -19.44 8.75
N THR A 820 38.89 -19.76 7.46
CA THR A 820 39.81 -19.23 6.46
C THR A 820 39.07 -18.81 5.19
N GLY A 821 39.63 -17.83 4.50
CA GLY A 821 39.09 -17.41 3.21
C GLY A 821 40.02 -16.42 2.52
N THR A 822 39.67 -16.04 1.29
CA THR A 822 40.47 -15.13 0.46
C THR A 822 39.55 -14.07 -0.14
N VAL A 823 39.90 -12.81 0.04
CA VAL A 823 39.20 -11.66 -0.55
C VAL A 823 40.07 -11.06 -1.63
N ALA A 824 39.53 -10.93 -2.83
CA ALA A 824 40.23 -10.27 -3.93
C ALA A 824 40.05 -8.74 -3.84
N LEU A 825 41.14 -8.01 -3.99
CA LEU A 825 41.13 -6.54 -3.97
C LEU A 825 40.76 -6.01 -5.35
N HIS A 826 39.50 -5.73 -5.59
CA HIS A 826 38.99 -5.35 -6.92
C HIS A 826 39.00 -3.84 -7.19
N ARG A 827 39.30 -3.00 -6.18
CA ARG A 827 39.20 -1.53 -6.30
C ARG A 827 40.45 -0.87 -5.69
N ALA A 828 40.87 0.20 -6.36
CA ALA A 828 41.91 1.08 -5.80
C ALA A 828 41.31 2.06 -4.80
N GLY A 829 42.04 2.45 -3.77
CA GLY A 829 41.65 3.39 -2.72
C GLY A 829 41.76 2.80 -1.33
N GLY A 830 41.15 3.46 -0.35
CA GLY A 830 41.07 2.96 1.03
C GLY A 830 40.28 1.64 1.09
N PHE A 831 40.86 0.62 1.68
CA PHE A 831 40.22 -0.69 1.88
C PHE A 831 40.30 -1.03 3.35
N GLY A 832 39.17 -1.50 3.90
CA GLY A 832 39.08 -1.98 5.26
C GLY A 832 38.26 -3.28 5.31
N TYR A 833 38.44 -4.04 6.38
CA TYR A 833 37.63 -5.23 6.63
C TYR A 833 37.46 -5.45 8.14
N THR A 834 36.40 -6.18 8.47
CA THR A 834 36.18 -6.78 9.78
C THR A 834 35.67 -8.21 9.63
N VAL A 835 35.64 -8.97 10.73
CA VAL A 835 35.08 -10.34 10.74
C VAL A 835 33.93 -10.37 11.72
N ARG A 836 32.83 -11.00 11.30
CA ARG A 836 31.64 -11.22 12.14
C ARG A 836 31.18 -12.67 12.12
N VAL A 837 30.48 -13.06 13.16
CA VAL A 837 29.82 -14.37 13.30
C VAL A 837 28.33 -14.13 13.39
N VAL A 838 27.56 -14.82 12.56
CA VAL A 838 26.08 -14.75 12.54
C VAL A 838 25.48 -16.17 12.56
N PRO A 839 24.23 -16.37 13.00
CA PRO A 839 23.54 -17.65 12.99
C PRO A 839 23.39 -18.23 11.57
N ARG A 840 23.44 -19.55 11.44
CA ARG A 840 23.20 -20.28 10.19
C ARG A 840 22.20 -21.39 10.40
N ASN A 841 21.07 -21.32 9.70
CA ASN A 841 20.08 -22.38 9.58
C ASN A 841 19.31 -22.20 8.27
N ALA A 842 19.01 -23.30 7.57
CA ALA A 842 18.31 -23.27 6.29
C ALA A 842 16.85 -22.75 6.38
N LEU A 843 16.27 -22.71 7.58
CA LEU A 843 14.91 -22.24 7.85
C LEU A 843 14.86 -20.77 8.32
N LEU A 844 16.01 -20.09 8.39
CA LEU A 844 16.05 -18.63 8.58
C LEU A 844 15.90 -17.92 7.23
N ALA A 845 15.08 -16.88 7.19
CA ALA A 845 14.97 -16.04 5.99
C ALA A 845 16.19 -15.11 5.81
N SER A 846 16.88 -14.79 6.90
CA SER A 846 18.07 -13.95 6.91
C SER A 846 18.98 -14.33 8.08
N PRO A 847 20.32 -14.22 7.96
CA PRO A 847 21.24 -14.40 9.08
C PRO A 847 20.97 -13.43 10.26
N ALA A 848 20.42 -12.26 9.97
CA ALA A 848 20.07 -11.27 10.98
C ALA A 848 18.74 -11.55 11.71
N GLU A 849 17.94 -12.52 11.26
CA GLU A 849 16.59 -12.82 11.81
C GLU A 849 16.54 -12.92 13.33
N MET A 850 17.58 -13.47 13.93
CA MET A 850 17.65 -13.67 15.39
C MET A 850 18.22 -12.46 16.16
N GLY A 851 18.69 -11.42 15.49
CA GLY A 851 19.35 -10.28 16.14
C GLY A 851 20.67 -10.63 16.83
N LEU A 852 21.29 -11.79 16.52
CA LEU A 852 22.51 -12.27 17.13
C LEU A 852 23.71 -12.04 16.20
N ILE A 853 24.74 -11.35 16.70
CA ILE A 853 25.99 -11.06 15.98
C ILE A 853 27.14 -11.01 16.97
N ALA A 854 28.32 -11.48 16.59
CA ALA A 854 29.57 -11.24 17.29
C ALA A 854 30.59 -10.68 16.28
N VAL A 855 31.20 -9.53 16.58
CA VAL A 855 32.11 -8.80 15.68
C VAL A 855 33.51 -8.84 16.27
N ALA A 856 34.53 -8.90 15.41
CA ALA A 856 35.94 -8.75 15.84
C ALA A 856 36.13 -7.37 16.48
N GLY A 857 36.73 -7.35 17.70
CA GLY A 857 37.00 -6.15 18.46
C GLY A 857 38.36 -5.52 18.17
#